data_0025a614a2ecd8c1892625c0b1aa623f
#
_entry.id   0025a614a2ecd8c1892625c0b1aa623f
#
_cell.length_a   1.000
_cell.length_b   1.000
_cell.length_c   1.000
_cell.angle_alpha   90.00
_cell.angle_beta   90.00
_cell.angle_gamma   90.00
#
_symmetry.space_group_name_H-M   'P 1'
#
loop_
_entity.id
_entity.type
_entity.pdbx_description
1 polymer ?
#
loop_
_entity_poly.entity_id
_entity_poly.type
_entity_poly.pdbx_seq_one_letter_code
_entity_poly.pdbx_strand_id
1 'polypeptide(L)'
;MTKKARFRLRLLVPLMMLGMSLAAAAQGMPVDPGLLTLDRIFNSREFSAERFGPARWMRDGNSYTTVEPSAAAPGGRDLVLYRAESGRREILVPAAKLVPPGAAGPIAIENYAWSPDGKVLIVMTNSRRVWRQNTRGDFWTFDLATAKLRKLGPGFESSTLMFAKLSPDGRQAAYVVKNNIYVEDLAGGTVRQLTFDGEEDIINGTSDWVNEEEFGIRDGFRWSPDSRSIAFWQFDTHGVPVFTMINNTDSIYPRTIAFKHPKAGQKNSAVRVGVVPLAGGYPVWMKAPGDPRNFYIAVLEWAGNSKEVIFQQLNRLQNTNNVTIGDAATGEVRTVFVDKDEAWLDHMENFVWLEGGKGLFWLSERDGWRHAYFVARDGKEVRLMTPGEYDVMSVDAIDEKNGLLYVTASPADATKRFAYRVRMDGRGKPERVGPDFQTGVHRYDISPTARWAFHSYSTLDTPPVTELVRLPGGEVVRPLAANTELQAKVEALRRNRVEYTKLDIGDGVKVDSWRILPPGFDPKKKYPLFVYVYGEPAGQTVQDVWGGSGYLWHLMLAQQGYIVASFDNRGTPAPLGRSWRKSVYRQIGILASADQAAAVRAAIAAWPFVDVERVGSWGWSGGGQMTLNAMFRYPDLYKTGLAVAFVSDQKLYDTIYQERFMGLPKDNEDGYKNGSPITFAKNLKGNLLIVHGTGDDNVHYQSFEMLVNELIANGKAFTMMSYPNRTHGISEGRGTTMHLYTLLTSYLNAHMPPGGR
;
A
#
# COMPACT_ATOMS: atom_id res chain seq x y z
N MET A 1 -12.03 -53.79 -65.51
CA MET A 1 -13.33 -53.77 -66.18
C MET A 1 -14.03 -52.51 -65.67
N THR A 2 -13.87 -51.41 -66.42
CA THR A 2 -14.85 -50.73 -67.28
C THR A 2 -16.17 -50.39 -66.58
N LYS A 3 -16.52 -49.09 -66.35
CA LYS A 3 -17.06 -48.22 -67.39
C LYS A 3 -17.08 -46.73 -66.94
N LYS A 4 -16.64 -45.86 -67.84
CA LYS A 4 -16.85 -44.43 -67.87
C LYS A 4 -18.32 -44.09 -68.12
N ALA A 5 -18.84 -43.04 -67.51
CA ALA A 5 -19.94 -42.28 -68.09
C ALA A 5 -19.66 -40.77 -67.83
N ARG A 6 -19.41 -40.09 -68.93
CA ARG A 6 -19.45 -38.63 -69.11
C ARG A 6 -20.91 -38.17 -69.13
N PHE A 7 -21.22 -37.05 -68.41
CA PHE A 7 -22.36 -36.24 -68.84
C PHE A 7 -22.08 -34.74 -68.66
N ARG A 8 -22.55 -34.05 -69.57
CA ARG A 8 -22.27 -32.76 -70.16
C ARG A 8 -22.52 -31.54 -69.22
N LEU A 9 -21.64 -30.57 -69.39
CA LEU A 9 -21.72 -29.13 -69.12
C LEU A 9 -23.01 -28.53 -69.76
N ARG A 10 -23.81 -27.82 -68.97
CA ARG A 10 -24.70 -26.75 -69.46
C ARG A 10 -24.54 -25.53 -68.61
N LEU A 11 -24.11 -24.43 -69.24
CA LEU A 11 -24.08 -23.06 -68.75
C LEU A 11 -25.43 -22.64 -68.16
N LEU A 12 -25.35 -21.95 -66.97
CA LEU A 12 -26.30 -20.93 -66.55
C LEU A 12 -25.54 -19.95 -65.68
N VAL A 13 -25.08 -18.85 -66.25
CA VAL A 13 -24.85 -17.54 -65.67
C VAL A 13 -26.02 -16.72 -66.24
N PRO A 14 -26.73 -15.85 -65.49
CA PRO A 14 -26.27 -14.94 -64.46
C PRO A 14 -27.24 -14.79 -63.24
N LEU A 15 -26.73 -14.66 -62.04
CA LEU A 15 -27.36 -13.87 -61.00
C LEU A 15 -26.30 -13.55 -59.94
N MET A 16 -25.36 -12.71 -60.29
CA MET A 16 -24.36 -12.19 -59.38
C MET A 16 -24.30 -10.70 -59.61
N MET A 17 -25.32 -9.99 -59.11
CA MET A 17 -25.33 -8.53 -58.90
C MET A 17 -26.58 -8.16 -58.09
N LEU A 18 -26.60 -8.48 -56.80
CA LEU A 18 -27.39 -7.78 -55.77
C LEU A 18 -27.03 -8.36 -54.39
N GLY A 19 -25.82 -8.09 -53.96
CA GLY A 19 -25.32 -8.57 -52.64
C GLY A 19 -24.14 -7.79 -52.12
N MET A 20 -23.85 -6.63 -52.69
CA MET A 20 -22.81 -5.72 -52.25
C MET A 20 -23.40 -4.35 -51.90
N SER A 21 -24.14 -4.24 -50.84
CA SER A 21 -24.52 -2.93 -50.26
C SER A 21 -25.23 -3.09 -48.92
N LEU A 22 -24.70 -3.90 -48.01
CA LEU A 22 -25.15 -3.90 -46.59
C LEU A 22 -24.01 -4.20 -45.59
N ALA A 23 -22.77 -3.92 -45.99
CA ALA A 23 -21.62 -4.02 -45.12
C ALA A 23 -20.92 -2.66 -44.88
N ALA A 24 -21.68 -1.57 -44.96
CA ALA A 24 -21.13 -0.23 -44.77
C ALA A 24 -22.12 0.65 -43.99
N ALA A 25 -22.48 0.25 -42.78
CA ALA A 25 -23.16 1.15 -41.80
C ALA A 25 -23.07 0.61 -40.38
N ALA A 26 -21.91 0.15 -39.97
CA ALA A 26 -21.54 0.06 -38.57
C ALA A 26 -20.31 0.98 -38.30
N GLN A 27 -20.34 2.18 -38.87
CA GLN A 27 -19.60 3.29 -38.26
C GLN A 27 -20.35 3.61 -37.00
N GLY A 28 -19.81 3.12 -35.84
CA GLY A 28 -20.33 3.44 -34.53
C GLY A 28 -20.53 4.92 -34.42
N MET A 29 -21.68 5.36 -33.93
CA MET A 29 -21.89 6.77 -33.56
C MET A 29 -20.64 7.24 -32.79
N PRO A 30 -20.11 8.45 -33.06
CA PRO A 30 -18.96 8.97 -32.37
C PRO A 30 -19.25 8.85 -30.86
N VAL A 31 -18.39 8.10 -30.16
CA VAL A 31 -18.53 7.96 -28.70
C VAL A 31 -18.40 9.35 -28.12
N ASP A 32 -19.44 9.81 -27.41
CA ASP A 32 -19.43 11.09 -26.75
C ASP A 32 -18.20 11.20 -25.82
N PRO A 33 -17.27 12.12 -26.08
CA PRO A 33 -16.03 12.23 -25.30
C PRO A 33 -16.29 12.60 -23.83
N GLY A 34 -17.46 13.14 -23.50
CA GLY A 34 -17.88 13.40 -22.13
C GLY A 34 -18.29 12.17 -21.34
N LEU A 35 -18.49 11.00 -21.98
CA LEU A 35 -18.91 9.77 -21.32
C LEU A 35 -17.74 8.79 -21.16
N LEU A 36 -17.66 8.20 -19.97
CA LEU A 36 -16.70 7.15 -19.67
C LEU A 36 -17.22 5.77 -20.12
N THR A 37 -16.28 4.93 -20.54
CA THR A 37 -16.49 3.51 -20.78
C THR A 37 -15.43 2.71 -20.03
N LEU A 38 -15.70 1.45 -19.75
CA LEU A 38 -14.71 0.56 -19.12
C LEU A 38 -13.42 0.46 -19.95
N ASP A 39 -13.54 0.48 -21.28
CA ASP A 39 -12.40 0.44 -22.19
C ASP A 39 -11.51 1.68 -22.04
N ARG A 40 -12.09 2.88 -21.99
CA ARG A 40 -11.37 4.13 -21.73
C ARG A 40 -10.65 4.14 -20.39
N ILE A 41 -11.26 3.55 -19.33
CA ILE A 41 -10.73 3.56 -17.97
C ILE A 41 -9.63 2.50 -17.78
N PHE A 42 -9.85 1.26 -18.25
CA PHE A 42 -9.04 0.10 -17.87
C PHE A 42 -8.20 -0.48 -19.01
N ASN A 43 -8.55 -0.23 -20.26
CA ASN A 43 -7.87 -0.82 -21.41
C ASN A 43 -7.03 0.20 -22.20
N SER A 44 -7.19 1.49 -21.90
CA SER A 44 -6.42 2.57 -22.49
C SER A 44 -5.50 3.24 -21.45
N ARG A 45 -4.59 4.11 -21.92
CA ARG A 45 -3.78 5.00 -21.07
C ARG A 45 -4.32 6.43 -21.04
N GLU A 46 -5.55 6.63 -21.48
CA GLU A 46 -6.14 7.96 -21.64
C GLU A 46 -6.12 8.79 -20.36
N PHE A 47 -6.38 8.15 -19.22
CA PHE A 47 -6.42 8.79 -17.90
C PHE A 47 -5.22 8.43 -17.01
N SER A 48 -4.11 8.01 -17.60
CA SER A 48 -2.89 7.74 -16.84
C SER A 48 -2.21 9.05 -16.45
N ALA A 49 -1.98 9.21 -15.15
CA ALA A 49 -1.24 10.37 -14.66
C ALA A 49 0.27 10.24 -14.97
N GLU A 50 0.86 11.32 -15.43
CA GLU A 50 2.31 11.48 -15.44
C GLU A 50 2.84 11.48 -14.00
N ARG A 51 3.97 10.81 -13.79
CA ARG A 51 4.63 10.73 -12.48
C ARG A 51 6.03 11.32 -12.56
N PHE A 52 6.37 12.13 -11.58
CA PHE A 52 7.72 12.58 -11.38
C PHE A 52 8.57 11.50 -10.68
N GLY A 53 9.79 11.28 -11.15
CA GLY A 53 10.72 10.37 -10.48
C GLY A 53 10.97 9.03 -11.23
N PRO A 54 11.67 8.10 -10.59
CA PRO A 54 12.17 8.16 -9.21
C PRO A 54 13.20 9.26 -9.01
N ALA A 55 13.05 10.06 -7.96
CA ALA A 55 14.00 11.10 -7.59
C ALA A 55 14.64 10.80 -6.22
N ARG A 56 15.88 11.28 -6.01
CA ARG A 56 16.59 11.14 -4.74
C ARG A 56 17.31 12.43 -4.41
N TRP A 57 17.02 13.00 -3.24
CA TRP A 57 17.79 14.13 -2.72
C TRP A 57 19.25 13.74 -2.50
N MET A 58 20.15 14.62 -2.88
CA MET A 58 21.56 14.50 -2.53
C MET A 58 21.77 15.02 -1.10
N ARG A 59 22.85 14.57 -0.46
CA ARG A 59 23.17 14.94 0.94
C ARG A 59 23.31 16.44 1.16
N ASP A 60 23.67 17.20 0.13
CA ASP A 60 23.77 18.66 0.19
C ASP A 60 22.41 19.35 0.37
N GLY A 61 21.30 18.62 0.19
CA GLY A 61 19.93 19.10 0.27
C GLY A 61 19.58 20.22 -0.72
N ASN A 62 20.46 20.52 -1.66
CA ASN A 62 20.28 21.55 -2.69
C ASN A 62 20.27 20.97 -4.12
N SER A 63 20.47 19.68 -4.24
CA SER A 63 20.41 18.97 -5.51
C SER A 63 19.71 17.62 -5.33
N TYR A 64 19.20 17.10 -6.45
CA TYR A 64 18.59 15.79 -6.51
C TYR A 64 18.93 15.08 -7.81
N THR A 65 18.89 13.75 -7.78
CA THR A 65 19.03 12.93 -8.99
C THR A 65 17.70 12.33 -9.40
N THR A 66 17.52 12.13 -10.70
CA THR A 66 16.40 11.39 -11.30
C THR A 66 16.86 10.55 -12.47
N VAL A 67 15.98 9.72 -13.01
CA VAL A 67 16.27 8.79 -14.11
C VAL A 67 15.46 9.21 -15.32
N GLU A 68 16.18 9.55 -16.43
CA GLU A 68 15.57 10.07 -17.65
C GLU A 68 15.94 9.21 -18.87
N PRO A 69 15.13 9.17 -19.94
CA PRO A 69 15.52 8.54 -21.20
C PRO A 69 16.82 9.14 -21.73
N SER A 70 17.76 8.27 -22.16
CA SER A 70 19.03 8.72 -22.72
C SER A 70 18.89 9.08 -24.20
N ALA A 71 19.33 10.29 -24.57
CA ALA A 71 19.41 10.68 -25.98
C ALA A 71 20.57 9.99 -26.73
N ALA A 72 21.62 9.59 -26.00
CA ALA A 72 22.81 8.98 -26.57
C ALA A 72 22.77 7.45 -26.68
N ALA A 73 21.88 6.80 -25.91
CA ALA A 73 21.72 5.34 -25.86
C ALA A 73 20.24 4.97 -25.95
N PRO A 74 19.68 4.72 -27.15
CA PRO A 74 18.28 4.37 -27.32
C PRO A 74 17.85 3.19 -26.43
N GLY A 75 16.73 3.34 -25.72
CA GLY A 75 16.25 2.36 -24.75
C GLY A 75 16.94 2.40 -23.38
N GLY A 76 18.06 3.13 -23.25
CA GLY A 76 18.74 3.35 -21.99
C GLY A 76 18.21 4.56 -21.22
N ARG A 77 18.62 4.68 -19.97
CA ARG A 77 18.27 5.81 -19.10
C ARG A 77 19.52 6.39 -18.43
N ASP A 78 19.61 7.71 -18.44
CA ASP A 78 20.66 8.46 -17.75
C ASP A 78 20.25 8.77 -16.31
N LEU A 79 21.20 8.76 -15.36
CA LEU A 79 21.01 9.42 -14.09
C LEU A 79 21.41 10.90 -14.22
N VAL A 80 20.47 11.76 -13.92
CA VAL A 80 20.58 13.20 -14.13
C VAL A 80 20.52 13.90 -12.78
N LEU A 81 21.47 14.81 -12.56
CA LEU A 81 21.52 15.69 -11.40
C LEU A 81 20.85 17.03 -11.73
N TYR A 82 20.03 17.50 -10.85
CA TYR A 82 19.40 18.82 -10.89
C TYR A 82 19.83 19.65 -9.69
N ARG A 83 20.18 20.90 -9.91
CA ARG A 83 20.28 21.90 -8.84
C ARG A 83 18.88 22.44 -8.55
N ALA A 84 18.42 22.32 -7.31
CA ALA A 84 17.05 22.66 -6.91
C ALA A 84 16.72 24.12 -7.27
N GLU A 85 17.57 25.07 -6.91
CA GLU A 85 17.33 26.50 -7.12
C GLU A 85 17.32 26.89 -8.59
N SER A 86 18.41 26.60 -9.32
CA SER A 86 18.63 27.08 -10.69
C SER A 86 18.00 26.22 -11.78
N GLY A 87 17.66 24.96 -11.46
CA GLY A 87 17.27 23.97 -12.47
C GLY A 87 18.39 23.49 -13.37
N ARG A 88 19.65 23.86 -13.07
CA ARG A 88 20.78 23.38 -13.86
C ARG A 88 20.80 21.87 -13.88
N ARG A 89 20.74 21.32 -15.10
CA ARG A 89 20.71 19.89 -15.41
C ARG A 89 22.13 19.42 -15.80
N GLU A 90 22.52 18.27 -15.28
CA GLU A 90 23.80 17.64 -15.60
C GLU A 90 23.60 16.11 -15.67
N ILE A 91 24.08 15.46 -16.72
CA ILE A 91 24.08 14.00 -16.80
C ILE A 91 25.22 13.51 -15.90
N LEU A 92 24.83 12.94 -14.73
CA LEU A 92 25.82 12.45 -13.75
C LEU A 92 26.33 11.06 -14.13
N VAL A 93 25.44 10.16 -14.58
CA VAL A 93 25.82 8.84 -15.10
C VAL A 93 25.09 8.60 -16.42
N PRO A 94 25.81 8.70 -17.57
CA PRO A 94 25.25 8.38 -18.87
C PRO A 94 24.92 6.89 -18.99
N ALA A 95 23.79 6.54 -19.63
CA ALA A 95 23.38 5.16 -19.88
C ALA A 95 24.46 4.33 -20.57
N ALA A 96 25.23 4.95 -21.46
CA ALA A 96 26.37 4.31 -22.15
C ALA A 96 27.46 3.79 -21.20
N LYS A 97 27.54 4.33 -19.97
CA LYS A 97 28.48 3.85 -18.94
C LYS A 97 27.90 2.70 -18.12
N LEU A 98 26.60 2.43 -18.25
CA LEU A 98 25.89 1.35 -17.58
C LEU A 98 25.72 0.10 -18.47
N VAL A 99 26.58 -0.08 -19.45
CA VAL A 99 26.62 -1.26 -20.35
C VAL A 99 27.55 -2.31 -19.77
N PRO A 100 27.07 -3.50 -19.36
CA PRO A 100 27.95 -4.57 -18.92
C PRO A 100 28.87 -5.07 -20.04
N PRO A 101 30.07 -5.58 -19.72
CA PRO A 101 30.93 -6.20 -20.71
C PRO A 101 30.20 -7.32 -21.49
N GLY A 102 30.19 -7.20 -22.81
CA GLY A 102 29.53 -8.15 -23.71
C GLY A 102 28.01 -8.00 -23.85
N ALA A 103 27.40 -7.05 -23.16
CA ALA A 103 25.95 -6.78 -23.31
C ALA A 103 25.67 -5.87 -24.51
N ALA A 104 24.50 -6.05 -25.14
CA ALA A 104 24.08 -5.26 -26.29
C ALA A 104 23.59 -3.84 -25.92
N GLY A 105 23.35 -3.55 -24.65
CA GLY A 105 22.83 -2.27 -24.19
C GLY A 105 22.97 -2.08 -22.68
N PRO A 106 22.58 -0.88 -22.18
CA PRO A 106 22.66 -0.55 -20.77
C PRO A 106 21.68 -1.36 -19.92
N ILE A 107 22.05 -1.55 -18.64
CA ILE A 107 21.15 -2.18 -17.66
C ILE A 107 19.89 -1.33 -17.48
N ALA A 108 18.75 -1.98 -17.33
CA ALA A 108 17.50 -1.30 -16.95
C ALA A 108 17.59 -0.85 -15.47
N ILE A 109 17.34 0.42 -15.20
CA ILE A 109 17.32 0.97 -13.85
C ILE A 109 15.90 0.82 -13.30
N GLU A 110 15.66 -0.19 -12.47
CA GLU A 110 14.38 -0.40 -11.79
C GLU A 110 14.34 0.33 -10.44
N ASN A 111 15.46 0.34 -9.73
CA ASN A 111 15.68 1.15 -8.53
C ASN A 111 17.15 1.50 -8.40
N TYR A 112 17.46 2.56 -7.65
CA TYR A 112 18.84 2.97 -7.39
C TYR A 112 18.99 3.66 -6.03
N ALA A 113 20.21 3.65 -5.50
CA ALA A 113 20.62 4.40 -4.32
C ALA A 113 22.07 4.86 -4.43
N TRP A 114 22.41 5.88 -3.65
CA TRP A 114 23.77 6.40 -3.55
C TRP A 114 24.43 5.94 -2.25
N SER A 115 25.77 5.75 -2.29
CA SER A 115 26.53 5.69 -1.04
C SER A 115 26.35 6.99 -0.24
N PRO A 116 26.52 6.97 1.08
CA PRO A 116 26.36 8.17 1.90
C PRO A 116 27.24 9.36 1.48
N ASP A 117 28.40 9.11 0.88
CA ASP A 117 29.29 10.14 0.34
C ASP A 117 28.95 10.54 -1.11
N GLY A 118 27.96 9.89 -1.73
CA GLY A 118 27.50 10.18 -3.10
C GLY A 118 28.44 9.74 -4.22
N LYS A 119 29.46 8.91 -3.94
CA LYS A 119 30.48 8.52 -4.94
C LYS A 119 30.17 7.21 -5.64
N VAL A 120 29.46 6.32 -5.00
CA VAL A 120 29.09 5.02 -5.54
C VAL A 120 27.58 4.94 -5.71
N LEU A 121 27.16 4.58 -6.91
CA LEU A 121 25.78 4.28 -7.24
C LEU A 121 25.55 2.77 -7.11
N ILE A 122 24.45 2.35 -6.49
CA ILE A 122 23.93 0.99 -6.59
C ILE A 122 22.64 0.98 -7.39
N VAL A 123 22.52 0.05 -8.35
CA VAL A 123 21.36 -0.09 -9.24
C VAL A 123 20.78 -1.48 -9.11
N MET A 124 19.48 -1.58 -8.96
CA MET A 124 18.71 -2.82 -9.05
C MET A 124 18.10 -2.98 -10.44
N THR A 125 18.22 -4.16 -11.00
CA THR A 125 17.66 -4.55 -12.29
C THR A 125 17.22 -6.00 -12.27
N ASN A 126 16.48 -6.43 -13.30
CA ASN A 126 16.04 -7.80 -13.47
C ASN A 126 15.37 -8.35 -12.21
N SER A 127 14.48 -7.53 -11.62
CA SER A 127 13.84 -7.85 -10.37
C SER A 127 12.78 -8.95 -10.53
N ARG A 128 12.56 -9.70 -9.45
CA ARG A 128 11.52 -10.73 -9.37
C ARG A 128 10.64 -10.48 -8.16
N ARG A 129 9.35 -10.71 -8.36
CA ARG A 129 8.35 -10.66 -7.31
C ARG A 129 8.57 -11.83 -6.34
N VAL A 130 8.51 -11.55 -5.03
CA VAL A 130 8.48 -12.57 -3.97
C VAL A 130 7.06 -12.74 -3.48
N TRP A 131 6.51 -11.79 -2.77
CA TRP A 131 5.09 -11.77 -2.38
C TRP A 131 4.37 -10.64 -3.14
N ARG A 132 4.17 -9.50 -2.54
CA ARG A 132 3.55 -8.33 -3.19
C ARG A 132 4.55 -7.44 -3.92
N GLN A 133 5.84 -7.57 -3.64
CA GLN A 133 6.88 -6.69 -4.18
C GLN A 133 8.03 -7.46 -4.82
N ASN A 134 8.75 -6.76 -5.69
CA ASN A 134 9.96 -7.25 -6.32
C ASN A 134 11.12 -7.03 -5.36
N THR A 135 11.45 -8.05 -4.55
CA THR A 135 12.51 -7.97 -3.53
C THR A 135 13.76 -8.74 -3.90
N ARG A 136 13.73 -9.55 -4.96
CA ARG A 136 14.90 -10.21 -5.57
C ARG A 136 15.29 -9.53 -6.86
N GLY A 137 16.59 -9.49 -7.15
CA GLY A 137 17.07 -8.89 -8.39
C GLY A 137 18.57 -9.09 -8.62
N ASP A 138 19.05 -8.56 -9.71
CA ASP A 138 20.47 -8.33 -9.96
C ASP A 138 20.84 -6.93 -9.48
N PHE A 139 22.00 -6.81 -8.86
CA PHE A 139 22.50 -5.53 -8.39
C PHE A 139 23.85 -5.20 -9.01
N TRP A 140 24.02 -3.92 -9.34
CA TRP A 140 25.23 -3.39 -9.94
C TRP A 140 25.69 -2.17 -9.16
N THR A 141 27.00 -2.00 -9.03
CA THR A 141 27.59 -0.78 -8.51
C THR A 141 28.30 -0.04 -9.62
N PHE A 142 28.25 1.29 -9.57
CA PHE A 142 28.97 2.17 -10.47
C PHE A 142 29.73 3.21 -9.65
N ASP A 143 31.03 3.23 -9.77
CA ASP A 143 31.90 4.19 -9.11
C ASP A 143 32.10 5.42 -10.01
N LEU A 144 31.75 6.60 -9.51
CA LEU A 144 31.79 7.85 -10.28
C LEU A 144 33.22 8.28 -10.65
N ALA A 145 34.19 8.01 -9.79
CA ALA A 145 35.56 8.47 -10.01
C ALA A 145 36.27 7.64 -11.07
N THR A 146 36.05 6.33 -11.07
CA THR A 146 36.69 5.38 -11.98
C THR A 146 35.86 5.03 -13.20
N ALA A 147 34.57 5.40 -13.19
CA ALA A 147 33.55 4.99 -14.17
C ALA A 147 33.43 3.45 -14.32
N LYS A 148 33.73 2.70 -13.26
CA LYS A 148 33.72 1.24 -13.28
C LYS A 148 32.30 0.73 -12.89
N LEU A 149 31.70 0.00 -13.82
CA LEU A 149 30.46 -0.76 -13.58
C LEU A 149 30.81 -2.19 -13.15
N ARG A 150 30.13 -2.69 -12.10
CA ARG A 150 30.38 -4.02 -11.57
C ARG A 150 29.10 -4.68 -11.09
N LYS A 151 28.89 -5.96 -11.46
CA LYS A 151 27.82 -6.80 -10.92
C LYS A 151 28.20 -7.29 -9.53
N LEU A 152 27.24 -7.21 -8.57
CA LEU A 152 27.39 -7.83 -7.26
C LEU A 152 27.00 -9.31 -7.33
N GLY A 153 27.59 -10.12 -6.43
CA GLY A 153 27.33 -11.53 -6.31
C GLY A 153 27.65 -12.35 -7.56
N PRO A 154 28.88 -12.27 -8.14
CA PRO A 154 29.20 -12.87 -9.43
C PRO A 154 29.09 -14.42 -9.44
N GLY A 155 29.04 -15.05 -8.28
CA GLY A 155 28.86 -16.52 -8.14
C GLY A 155 27.41 -16.97 -7.93
N PHE A 156 26.46 -16.04 -7.86
CA PHE A 156 25.05 -16.38 -7.64
C PHE A 156 24.24 -16.32 -8.93
N GLU A 157 23.16 -17.08 -8.96
CA GLU A 157 22.20 -17.05 -10.07
C GLU A 157 21.56 -15.66 -10.22
N SER A 158 21.15 -15.32 -11.43
CA SER A 158 20.49 -14.06 -11.73
C SER A 158 19.18 -13.93 -10.95
N SER A 159 18.89 -12.72 -10.50
CA SER A 159 17.66 -12.37 -9.75
C SER A 159 17.51 -13.10 -8.43
N THR A 160 18.62 -13.38 -7.72
CA THR A 160 18.59 -14.06 -6.41
C THR A 160 19.03 -13.18 -5.24
N LEU A 161 19.73 -12.10 -5.47
CA LEU A 161 20.14 -11.17 -4.41
C LEU A 161 18.94 -10.39 -3.90
N MET A 162 18.91 -10.18 -2.57
CA MET A 162 17.89 -9.39 -1.91
C MET A 162 18.53 -8.23 -1.13
N PHE A 163 17.95 -7.05 -1.22
CA PHE A 163 18.25 -5.88 -0.39
C PHE A 163 19.72 -5.44 -0.40
N ALA A 164 20.40 -5.57 -1.54
CA ALA A 164 21.80 -5.14 -1.62
C ALA A 164 21.93 -3.65 -1.32
N LYS A 165 22.82 -3.32 -0.36
CA LYS A 165 23.11 -1.95 0.06
C LYS A 165 24.55 -1.75 0.44
N LEU A 166 25.02 -0.53 0.16
CA LEU A 166 26.39 -0.13 0.42
C LEU A 166 26.65 0.09 1.91
N SER A 167 27.87 -0.21 2.35
CA SER A 167 28.33 0.18 3.69
C SER A 167 28.40 1.70 3.83
N PRO A 168 28.31 2.26 5.05
CA PRO A 168 28.43 3.71 5.28
C PRO A 168 29.70 4.34 4.73
N ASP A 169 30.82 3.62 4.70
CA ASP A 169 32.10 4.07 4.12
C ASP A 169 32.20 3.88 2.59
N GLY A 170 31.16 3.29 1.96
CA GLY A 170 31.10 3.07 0.52
C GLY A 170 32.04 2.00 -0.04
N ARG A 171 32.73 1.21 0.80
CA ARG A 171 33.76 0.24 0.38
C ARG A 171 33.21 -1.17 0.16
N GLN A 172 32.08 -1.49 0.74
CA GLN A 172 31.49 -2.82 0.71
C GLN A 172 30.02 -2.76 0.36
N ALA A 173 29.46 -3.89 -0.08
CA ALA A 173 28.02 -4.09 -0.23
C ALA A 173 27.61 -5.34 0.52
N ALA A 174 26.48 -5.26 1.23
CA ALA A 174 25.86 -6.44 1.85
C ALA A 174 24.54 -6.76 1.17
N TYR A 175 24.20 -8.05 1.14
CA TYR A 175 22.95 -8.56 0.54
C TYR A 175 22.59 -9.92 1.14
N VAL A 176 21.34 -10.36 0.92
CA VAL A 176 20.84 -11.65 1.35
C VAL A 176 20.71 -12.58 0.15
N VAL A 177 21.18 -13.82 0.30
CA VAL A 177 20.96 -14.93 -0.64
C VAL A 177 20.64 -16.19 0.14
N LYS A 178 19.57 -16.90 -0.22
CA LYS A 178 19.15 -18.16 0.43
C LYS A 178 19.15 -18.04 1.97
N ASN A 179 18.48 -16.99 2.46
CA ASN A 179 18.33 -16.72 3.90
C ASN A 179 19.64 -16.54 4.69
N ASN A 180 20.74 -16.19 4.00
CA ASN A 180 22.02 -15.87 4.61
C ASN A 180 22.53 -14.51 4.14
N ILE A 181 23.23 -13.80 5.02
CA ILE A 181 23.84 -12.49 4.78
C ILE A 181 25.25 -12.67 4.20
N TYR A 182 25.52 -11.95 3.15
CA TYR A 182 26.82 -11.88 2.48
C TYR A 182 27.33 -10.45 2.45
N VAL A 183 28.64 -10.29 2.45
CA VAL A 183 29.32 -9.00 2.24
C VAL A 183 30.34 -9.16 1.13
N GLU A 184 30.41 -8.17 0.25
CA GLU A 184 31.31 -8.12 -0.88
C GLU A 184 32.16 -6.85 -0.83
N ASP A 185 33.49 -7.01 -0.94
CA ASP A 185 34.44 -5.91 -1.08
C ASP A 185 34.36 -5.34 -2.50
N LEU A 186 34.13 -4.04 -2.63
CA LEU A 186 33.93 -3.39 -3.93
C LEU A 186 35.24 -3.20 -4.71
N ALA A 187 36.40 -3.15 -4.06
CA ALA A 187 37.67 -3.02 -4.70
C ALA A 187 38.18 -4.36 -5.20
N GLY A 188 38.29 -5.36 -4.33
CA GLY A 188 38.90 -6.67 -4.62
C GLY A 188 37.93 -7.70 -5.18
N GLY A 189 36.64 -7.57 -4.90
CA GLY A 189 35.62 -8.54 -5.34
C GLY A 189 35.46 -9.77 -4.47
N THR A 190 36.06 -9.77 -3.32
CA THR A 190 35.92 -10.88 -2.39
C THR A 190 34.54 -10.90 -1.77
N VAL A 191 33.81 -12.01 -1.97
CA VAL A 191 32.51 -12.28 -1.32
C VAL A 191 32.75 -13.12 -0.09
N ARG A 192 32.16 -12.73 1.02
CA ARG A 192 32.21 -13.46 2.30
C ARG A 192 30.80 -13.66 2.85
N GLN A 193 30.48 -14.87 3.24
CA GLN A 193 29.28 -15.21 3.98
C GLN A 193 29.45 -14.84 5.45
N LEU A 194 28.42 -14.26 6.08
CA LEU A 194 28.43 -13.86 7.49
C LEU A 194 27.56 -14.72 8.37
N THR A 195 26.44 -15.27 7.84
CA THR A 195 25.55 -16.21 8.55
C THR A 195 25.53 -17.53 7.80
N PHE A 196 25.40 -18.65 8.51
CA PHE A 196 25.60 -20.00 7.92
C PHE A 196 24.46 -20.97 8.22
N ASP A 197 23.50 -20.55 9.05
CA ASP A 197 22.38 -21.34 9.52
C ASP A 197 21.08 -21.05 8.74
N GLY A 198 21.16 -20.21 7.70
CA GLY A 198 20.01 -19.89 6.86
C GLY A 198 19.56 -21.09 6.04
N GLU A 199 18.30 -21.49 6.22
CA GLU A 199 17.60 -22.56 5.53
C GLU A 199 16.12 -22.20 5.32
N GLU A 200 15.27 -23.15 4.93
CA GLU A 200 13.85 -22.89 4.69
C GLU A 200 13.15 -22.31 5.93
N ASP A 201 13.45 -22.86 7.11
CA ASP A 201 12.84 -22.46 8.38
C ASP A 201 13.66 -21.47 9.21
N ILE A 202 14.90 -21.15 8.83
CA ILE A 202 15.75 -20.15 9.49
C ILE A 202 16.09 -19.03 8.50
N ILE A 203 15.57 -17.85 8.77
CA ILE A 203 15.62 -16.71 7.86
C ILE A 203 16.48 -15.60 8.47
N ASN A 204 17.65 -15.31 7.88
CA ASN A 204 18.54 -14.22 8.30
C ASN A 204 18.48 -13.06 7.34
N GLY A 205 18.33 -11.85 7.87
CA GLY A 205 18.46 -10.59 7.09
C GLY A 205 17.30 -10.26 6.15
N THR A 206 16.22 -11.01 6.22
CA THR A 206 14.90 -10.72 5.62
C THR A 206 13.83 -11.24 6.59
N SER A 207 12.59 -11.45 6.16
CA SER A 207 11.51 -11.91 7.05
C SER A 207 10.67 -13.03 6.47
N ASP A 208 9.79 -13.60 7.29
CA ASP A 208 8.70 -14.45 6.85
C ASP A 208 7.54 -13.61 6.28
N TRP A 209 6.54 -14.32 5.74
CA TRP A 209 5.40 -13.68 5.07
C TRP A 209 4.66 -12.70 5.98
N VAL A 210 4.34 -13.09 7.22
CA VAL A 210 3.48 -12.28 8.09
C VAL A 210 4.17 -11.03 8.63
N ASN A 211 5.47 -11.08 8.92
CA ASN A 211 6.24 -9.92 9.34
C ASN A 211 6.53 -8.98 8.15
N GLU A 212 6.68 -9.52 6.92
CA GLU A 212 6.77 -8.70 5.71
C GLU A 212 5.46 -7.93 5.47
N GLU A 213 4.31 -8.62 5.56
CA GLU A 213 3.00 -8.04 5.26
C GLU A 213 2.61 -6.99 6.29
N GLU A 214 2.72 -7.28 7.59
CA GLU A 214 2.09 -6.49 8.64
C GLU A 214 3.02 -5.45 9.30
N PHE A 215 4.32 -5.70 9.32
CA PHE A 215 5.31 -4.75 9.83
C PHE A 215 6.19 -4.13 8.73
N GLY A 216 6.02 -4.54 7.48
CA GLY A 216 6.84 -4.05 6.38
C GLY A 216 8.30 -4.50 6.44
N ILE A 217 8.63 -5.51 7.25
CA ILE A 217 9.99 -6.01 7.40
C ILE A 217 10.35 -6.83 6.16
N ARG A 218 11.00 -6.21 5.19
CA ARG A 218 11.54 -6.87 3.99
C ARG A 218 13.04 -6.90 4.05
N ASP A 219 13.63 -5.74 4.19
CA ASP A 219 15.05 -5.48 4.38
C ASP A 219 15.43 -5.69 5.85
N GLY A 220 15.87 -6.90 6.17
CA GLY A 220 16.04 -7.39 7.55
C GLY A 220 17.45 -7.24 8.10
N PHE A 221 18.30 -6.30 7.61
CA PHE A 221 19.60 -6.04 8.21
C PHE A 221 20.01 -4.57 8.15
N ARG A 222 20.95 -4.16 9.03
CA ARG A 222 21.43 -2.78 9.18
C ARG A 222 22.94 -2.75 9.33
N TRP A 223 23.61 -1.96 8.50
CA TRP A 223 25.02 -1.67 8.66
C TRP A 223 25.30 -0.85 9.92
N SER A 224 26.35 -1.18 10.68
CA SER A 224 26.84 -0.28 11.72
C SER A 224 27.39 1.01 11.12
N PRO A 225 27.28 2.16 11.81
CA PRO A 225 27.79 3.45 11.32
C PRO A 225 29.28 3.42 10.95
N ASP A 226 30.09 2.60 11.61
CA ASP A 226 31.52 2.43 11.34
C ASP A 226 31.85 1.38 10.27
N SER A 227 30.82 0.79 9.63
CA SER A 227 30.94 -0.23 8.58
C SER A 227 31.64 -1.53 9.01
N ARG A 228 31.65 -1.87 10.32
CA ARG A 228 32.37 -3.04 10.85
C ARG A 228 31.48 -4.19 11.26
N SER A 229 30.19 -3.97 11.36
CA SER A 229 29.21 -4.96 11.82
C SER A 229 27.88 -4.82 11.10
N ILE A 230 27.10 -5.90 11.13
CA ILE A 230 25.71 -5.90 10.64
C ILE A 230 24.80 -6.38 11.77
N ALA A 231 23.80 -5.57 12.11
CA ALA A 231 22.66 -5.96 12.92
C ALA A 231 21.56 -6.56 12.03
N PHE A 232 20.89 -7.62 12.45
CA PHE A 232 19.90 -8.29 11.62
C PHE A 232 18.83 -8.99 12.45
N TRP A 233 17.64 -9.17 11.82
CA TRP A 233 16.62 -10.07 12.31
C TRP A 233 16.92 -11.50 11.87
N GLN A 234 16.65 -12.43 12.77
CA GLN A 234 16.49 -13.84 12.43
C GLN A 234 15.08 -14.29 12.82
N PHE A 235 14.42 -14.97 11.90
CA PHE A 235 13.14 -15.64 12.13
C PHE A 235 13.33 -17.16 12.08
N ASP A 236 12.78 -17.85 13.09
CA ASP A 236 12.68 -19.30 13.12
C ASP A 236 11.20 -19.69 12.94
N THR A 237 10.88 -20.25 11.77
CA THR A 237 9.52 -20.61 11.37
C THR A 237 9.14 -22.05 11.68
N HIS A 238 9.97 -22.81 12.39
CA HIS A 238 9.67 -24.18 12.78
C HIS A 238 8.37 -24.29 13.57
N GLY A 239 7.44 -25.11 13.06
CA GLY A 239 6.12 -25.34 13.65
C GLY A 239 5.11 -24.21 13.42
N VAL A 240 5.42 -23.19 12.62
CA VAL A 240 4.40 -22.30 12.06
C VAL A 240 3.58 -23.10 11.04
N PRO A 241 2.22 -23.02 11.09
CA PRO A 241 1.38 -23.75 10.15
C PRO A 241 1.65 -23.37 8.70
N VAL A 242 1.61 -24.36 7.82
CA VAL A 242 1.77 -24.18 6.37
C VAL A 242 0.41 -24.01 5.73
N PHE A 243 0.25 -22.95 4.94
CA PHE A 243 -0.86 -22.82 4.01
C PHE A 243 -0.43 -23.29 2.62
N THR A 244 -1.33 -23.98 1.92
CA THR A 244 -1.06 -24.52 0.58
C THR A 244 -2.11 -24.04 -0.41
N MET A 245 -1.66 -23.33 -1.44
CA MET A 245 -2.47 -22.98 -2.60
C MET A 245 -2.23 -23.98 -3.73
N ILE A 246 -3.22 -24.14 -4.59
CA ILE A 246 -3.15 -25.01 -5.76
C ILE A 246 -3.18 -24.15 -7.04
N ASN A 247 -2.13 -24.27 -7.85
CA ASN A 247 -2.08 -23.69 -9.18
C ASN A 247 -2.46 -24.75 -10.21
N ASN A 248 -3.62 -24.58 -10.84
CA ASN A 248 -4.21 -25.53 -11.78
C ASN A 248 -3.98 -25.18 -13.26
N THR A 249 -3.33 -24.06 -13.60
CA THR A 249 -3.38 -23.51 -14.97
C THR A 249 -2.04 -23.38 -15.68
N ASP A 250 -0.91 -23.51 -14.96
CA ASP A 250 0.42 -23.25 -15.54
C ASP A 250 1.05 -24.53 -16.15
N SER A 251 0.51 -25.71 -15.86
CA SER A 251 1.01 -26.99 -16.34
C SER A 251 -0.10 -28.04 -16.43
N ILE A 252 0.18 -29.19 -17.08
CA ILE A 252 -0.78 -30.29 -17.24
C ILE A 252 -1.22 -30.86 -15.88
N TYR A 253 -0.28 -31.01 -14.95
CA TYR A 253 -0.57 -31.42 -13.58
C TYR A 253 -0.56 -30.20 -12.66
N PRO A 254 -1.50 -30.10 -11.70
CA PRO A 254 -1.49 -29.05 -10.71
C PRO A 254 -0.19 -29.04 -9.92
N ARG A 255 0.24 -27.86 -9.53
CA ARG A 255 1.34 -27.69 -8.58
C ARG A 255 0.85 -26.98 -7.32
N THR A 256 1.45 -27.34 -6.18
CA THR A 256 1.20 -26.70 -4.91
C THR A 256 2.17 -25.54 -4.68
N ILE A 257 1.68 -24.48 -4.03
CA ILE A 257 2.47 -23.36 -3.53
C ILE A 257 2.24 -23.33 -2.02
N ALA A 258 3.25 -23.78 -1.27
CA ALA A 258 3.18 -23.88 0.18
C ALA A 258 4.05 -22.80 0.81
N PHE A 259 3.56 -22.15 1.89
CA PHE A 259 4.30 -21.17 2.68
C PHE A 259 3.79 -21.12 4.12
N LYS A 260 4.63 -20.64 5.02
CA LYS A 260 4.30 -20.48 6.43
C LYS A 260 3.35 -19.30 6.61
N HIS A 261 2.17 -19.56 7.19
CA HIS A 261 1.16 -18.53 7.42
C HIS A 261 0.43 -18.79 8.75
N PRO A 262 0.72 -18.02 9.79
CA PRO A 262 0.06 -18.20 11.09
C PRO A 262 -1.30 -17.50 11.09
N LYS A 263 -2.39 -18.25 11.12
CA LYS A 263 -3.74 -17.71 11.33
C LYS A 263 -3.96 -17.32 12.78
N ALA A 264 -4.92 -16.43 13.04
CA ALA A 264 -5.24 -15.95 14.38
C ALA A 264 -5.34 -17.10 15.41
N GLY A 265 -4.64 -16.95 16.52
CA GLY A 265 -4.52 -17.96 17.57
C GLY A 265 -3.45 -19.03 17.35
N GLN A 266 -2.84 -19.10 16.18
CA GLN A 266 -1.83 -20.10 15.84
C GLN A 266 -0.42 -19.68 16.29
N LYS A 267 0.54 -20.59 16.13
CA LYS A 267 1.94 -20.40 16.49
C LYS A 267 2.63 -19.45 15.53
N ASN A 268 3.30 -18.42 16.07
CA ASN A 268 4.15 -17.50 15.31
C ASN A 268 5.57 -18.02 15.14
N SER A 269 6.30 -17.41 14.22
CA SER A 269 7.76 -17.53 14.15
C SER A 269 8.41 -16.99 15.42
N ALA A 270 9.50 -17.61 15.86
CA ALA A 270 10.35 -16.98 16.86
C ALA A 270 11.20 -15.90 16.19
N VAL A 271 11.34 -14.75 16.83
CA VAL A 271 12.15 -13.66 16.34
C VAL A 271 13.26 -13.29 17.32
N ARG A 272 14.47 -13.04 16.81
CA ARG A 272 15.59 -12.50 17.58
C ARG A 272 16.43 -11.54 16.75
N VAL A 273 17.20 -10.71 17.44
CA VAL A 273 18.15 -9.77 16.83
C VAL A 273 19.58 -10.28 17.08
N GLY A 274 20.38 -10.30 16.03
CA GLY A 274 21.81 -10.62 16.08
C GLY A 274 22.66 -9.46 15.58
N VAL A 275 23.89 -9.37 16.08
CA VAL A 275 24.95 -8.52 15.53
C VAL A 275 26.10 -9.40 15.12
N VAL A 276 26.49 -9.38 13.86
CA VAL A 276 27.62 -10.13 13.32
C VAL A 276 28.75 -9.19 12.90
N PRO A 277 29.99 -9.38 13.40
CA PRO A 277 31.13 -8.58 12.98
C PRO A 277 31.62 -8.98 11.59
N LEU A 278 32.05 -8.02 10.80
CA LEU A 278 32.64 -8.30 9.48
C LEU A 278 33.99 -9.04 9.58
N ALA A 279 34.69 -8.94 10.68
CA ALA A 279 35.92 -9.70 10.89
C ALA A 279 35.69 -11.23 10.92
N GLY A 280 34.45 -11.66 11.02
CA GLY A 280 34.05 -13.05 11.20
C GLY A 280 33.75 -13.36 12.67
N GLY A 281 33.28 -14.58 12.93
CA GLY A 281 32.81 -15.03 14.24
C GLY A 281 31.33 -15.31 14.29
N TYR A 282 30.85 -15.71 15.45
CA TYR A 282 29.43 -15.98 15.65
C TYR A 282 28.67 -14.67 15.91
N PRO A 283 27.38 -14.57 15.52
CA PRO A 283 26.52 -13.45 15.90
C PRO A 283 26.39 -13.35 17.41
N VAL A 284 26.44 -12.12 17.91
CA VAL A 284 26.06 -11.79 19.29
C VAL A 284 24.55 -11.59 19.31
N TRP A 285 23.84 -12.42 20.05
CA TRP A 285 22.38 -12.37 20.12
C TRP A 285 21.92 -11.46 21.25
N MET A 286 20.98 -10.55 20.95
CA MET A 286 20.33 -9.71 21.96
C MET A 286 19.46 -10.56 22.86
N LYS A 287 19.63 -10.41 24.19
CA LYS A 287 18.93 -11.16 25.24
C LYS A 287 17.56 -10.54 25.56
N ALA A 288 16.74 -10.35 24.51
CA ALA A 288 15.39 -9.80 24.65
C ALA A 288 14.55 -10.69 25.59
N PRO A 289 13.89 -10.12 26.63
CA PRO A 289 13.14 -10.91 27.59
C PRO A 289 11.82 -11.42 26.99
N GLY A 290 11.38 -12.61 27.46
CA GLY A 290 10.13 -13.24 27.06
C GLY A 290 10.28 -14.38 26.06
N ASP A 291 9.16 -14.99 25.68
CA ASP A 291 9.13 -16.05 24.67
C ASP A 291 9.19 -15.41 23.26
N PRO A 292 10.20 -15.73 22.44
CA PRO A 292 10.38 -15.12 21.11
C PRO A 292 9.25 -15.42 20.11
N ARG A 293 8.34 -16.34 20.44
CA ARG A 293 7.13 -16.61 19.63
C ARG A 293 5.90 -15.82 20.11
N ASN A 294 6.00 -15.12 21.22
CA ASN A 294 4.91 -14.33 21.83
C ASN A 294 5.24 -12.83 21.92
N PHE A 295 6.25 -12.39 21.18
CA PHE A 295 6.50 -10.98 20.91
C PHE A 295 6.94 -10.77 19.45
N TYR A 296 6.92 -9.54 19.01
CA TYR A 296 7.39 -9.11 17.70
C TYR A 296 8.51 -8.09 17.87
N ILE A 297 9.46 -8.06 16.95
CA ILE A 297 10.46 -7.00 16.83
C ILE A 297 10.18 -6.26 15.54
N ALA A 298 9.38 -5.20 15.63
CA ALA A 298 8.87 -4.49 14.47
C ALA A 298 9.91 -3.60 13.78
N VAL A 299 10.86 -3.05 14.54
CA VAL A 299 11.91 -2.15 14.03
C VAL A 299 13.23 -2.44 14.71
N LEU A 300 14.32 -2.39 13.95
CA LEU A 300 15.71 -2.51 14.41
C LEU A 300 16.58 -1.46 13.71
N GLU A 301 17.36 -0.72 14.49
CA GLU A 301 18.36 0.22 14.01
C GLU A 301 19.59 0.25 14.92
N TRP A 302 20.66 0.90 14.50
CA TRP A 302 21.77 1.25 15.37
C TRP A 302 21.38 2.46 16.22
N ALA A 303 21.78 2.45 17.50
CA ALA A 303 21.38 3.45 18.47
C ALA A 303 22.19 4.76 18.37
N GLY A 304 22.38 5.29 17.15
CA GLY A 304 23.17 6.49 16.88
C GLY A 304 24.68 6.30 17.08
N ASN A 305 25.14 5.09 17.29
CA ASN A 305 26.55 4.70 17.44
C ASN A 305 26.76 3.26 16.96
N SER A 306 28.00 2.76 16.94
CA SER A 306 28.33 1.39 16.49
C SER A 306 28.48 0.38 17.64
N LYS A 307 28.08 0.74 18.86
CA LYS A 307 28.19 -0.12 20.05
C LYS A 307 26.86 -0.65 20.53
N GLU A 308 25.78 0.00 20.19
CA GLU A 308 24.43 -0.34 20.65
C GLU A 308 23.46 -0.42 19.49
N VAL A 309 22.57 -1.40 19.52
CA VAL A 309 21.39 -1.47 18.66
C VAL A 309 20.15 -1.05 19.44
N ILE A 310 19.12 -0.57 18.74
CA ILE A 310 17.82 -0.22 19.32
C ILE A 310 16.72 -0.94 18.54
N PHE A 311 15.72 -1.46 19.25
CA PHE A 311 14.61 -2.14 18.62
C PHE A 311 13.30 -1.94 19.40
N GLN A 312 12.18 -2.07 18.65
CA GLN A 312 10.82 -2.06 19.20
C GLN A 312 10.36 -3.50 19.42
N GLN A 313 10.15 -3.87 20.69
CA GLN A 313 9.61 -5.18 21.08
C GLN A 313 8.16 -5.03 21.51
N LEU A 314 7.24 -5.42 20.63
CA LEU A 314 5.81 -5.46 20.92
C LEU A 314 5.43 -6.82 21.51
N ASN A 315 4.58 -6.83 22.53
CA ASN A 315 3.95 -8.07 22.95
C ASN A 315 2.98 -8.60 21.86
N ARG A 316 2.55 -9.85 21.96
CA ARG A 316 1.68 -10.49 20.96
C ARG A 316 0.37 -9.72 20.70
N LEU A 317 -0.22 -9.10 21.70
CA LEU A 317 -1.41 -8.26 21.56
C LEU A 317 -1.12 -6.87 20.98
N GLN A 318 0.16 -6.52 20.81
CA GLN A 318 0.62 -5.24 20.27
C GLN A 318 0.09 -4.01 21.03
N ASN A 319 -0.18 -4.18 22.30
CA ASN A 319 -0.65 -3.11 23.19
C ASN A 319 0.40 -2.63 24.22
N THR A 320 1.60 -3.22 24.15
CA THR A 320 2.79 -2.80 24.89
C THR A 320 3.99 -2.85 23.96
N ASN A 321 4.69 -1.73 23.82
CA ASN A 321 5.91 -1.61 23.02
C ASN A 321 7.07 -1.24 23.93
N ASN A 322 8.01 -2.16 24.11
CA ASN A 322 9.25 -1.91 24.84
C ASN A 322 10.31 -1.41 23.84
N VAL A 323 10.71 -0.16 23.98
CA VAL A 323 11.85 0.39 23.23
C VAL A 323 13.12 0.00 23.97
N THR A 324 13.89 -0.88 23.36
CA THR A 324 15.00 -1.58 24.01
C THR A 324 16.32 -1.29 23.30
N ILE A 325 17.36 -0.97 24.07
CA ILE A 325 18.73 -0.84 23.59
C ILE A 325 19.52 -2.10 24.00
N GLY A 326 20.27 -2.66 23.07
CA GLY A 326 21.14 -3.82 23.27
C GLY A 326 22.61 -3.49 22.99
N ASP A 327 23.50 -3.97 23.83
CA ASP A 327 24.94 -3.85 23.64
C ASP A 327 25.42 -4.85 22.57
N ALA A 328 26.05 -4.34 21.52
CA ALA A 328 26.43 -5.13 20.36
C ALA A 328 27.56 -6.16 20.65
N ALA A 329 28.32 -6.00 21.74
CA ALA A 329 29.40 -6.89 22.11
C ALA A 329 28.98 -8.02 23.07
N THR A 330 27.98 -7.75 23.92
CA THR A 330 27.57 -8.69 25.00
C THR A 330 26.16 -9.27 24.80
N GLY A 331 25.34 -8.61 24.00
CA GLY A 331 23.93 -8.93 23.83
C GLY A 331 23.03 -8.53 25.00
N GLU A 332 23.60 -7.90 26.05
CA GLU A 332 22.81 -7.42 27.20
C GLU A 332 21.87 -6.29 26.74
N VAL A 333 20.64 -6.31 27.23
CA VAL A 333 19.61 -5.37 26.83
C VAL A 333 19.07 -4.56 28.02
N ARG A 334 18.62 -3.34 27.75
CA ARG A 334 17.89 -2.49 28.70
C ARG A 334 16.70 -1.83 28.00
N THR A 335 15.56 -1.83 28.63
CA THR A 335 14.41 -1.06 28.17
C THR A 335 14.62 0.42 28.51
N VAL A 336 14.50 1.28 27.53
CA VAL A 336 14.62 2.74 27.64
C VAL A 336 13.28 3.36 27.95
N PHE A 337 12.25 2.90 27.26
CA PHE A 337 10.94 3.50 27.26
C PHE A 337 9.88 2.44 26.98
N VAL A 338 8.70 2.59 27.60
CA VAL A 338 7.56 1.72 27.36
C VAL A 338 6.37 2.55 26.92
N ASP A 339 5.85 2.25 25.76
CA ASP A 339 4.56 2.76 25.32
C ASP A 339 3.48 1.70 25.53
N LYS A 340 2.30 2.13 26.01
CA LYS A 340 1.18 1.24 26.31
C LYS A 340 -0.13 1.86 25.88
N ASP A 341 -1.03 1.00 25.44
CA ASP A 341 -2.41 1.35 25.13
C ASP A 341 -3.34 0.24 25.61
N GLU A 342 -4.58 0.53 25.94
CA GLU A 342 -5.57 -0.48 26.33
C GLU A 342 -6.06 -1.30 25.13
N ALA A 343 -5.98 -0.72 23.91
CA ALA A 343 -6.35 -1.38 22.68
C ALA A 343 -5.09 -1.91 21.95
N TRP A 344 -4.48 -1.12 21.10
CA TRP A 344 -3.26 -1.47 20.35
C TRP A 344 -2.35 -0.26 20.15
N LEU A 345 -1.11 -0.52 19.77
CA LEU A 345 -0.13 0.50 19.37
C LEU A 345 0.26 0.29 17.91
N ASP A 346 0.40 1.38 17.18
CA ASP A 346 1.12 1.39 15.93
C ASP A 346 2.62 1.50 16.23
N HIS A 347 3.43 0.73 15.50
CA HIS A 347 4.89 0.85 15.62
C HIS A 347 5.40 2.08 14.86
N MET A 348 6.53 2.62 15.29
CA MET A 348 7.29 3.61 14.51
C MET A 348 8.00 2.90 13.35
N GLU A 349 7.99 3.47 12.16
CA GLU A 349 8.70 2.88 11.02
C GLU A 349 10.24 2.97 11.16
N ASN A 350 10.73 4.05 11.77
CA ASN A 350 12.16 4.31 11.93
C ASN A 350 12.46 4.99 13.27
N PHE A 351 13.65 4.75 13.81
CA PHE A 351 14.18 5.52 14.92
C PHE A 351 14.89 6.78 14.42
N VAL A 352 14.55 7.92 14.95
CA VAL A 352 15.23 9.20 14.70
C VAL A 352 15.81 9.73 15.99
N TRP A 353 17.13 9.87 16.03
CA TRP A 353 17.84 10.44 17.16
C TRP A 353 17.86 11.96 17.10
N LEU A 354 17.58 12.60 18.21
CA LEU A 354 17.53 14.04 18.37
C LEU A 354 18.65 14.52 19.29
N GLU A 355 18.97 15.81 19.19
CA GLU A 355 19.94 16.51 20.06
C GLU A 355 21.30 15.80 20.15
N GLY A 356 21.79 15.33 18.99
CA GLY A 356 23.07 14.62 18.91
C GLY A 356 23.06 13.26 19.60
N GLY A 357 21.92 12.58 19.65
CA GLY A 357 21.75 11.24 20.25
C GLY A 357 21.34 11.26 21.73
N LYS A 358 20.94 12.41 22.26
CA LYS A 358 20.47 12.54 23.65
C LYS A 358 19.05 12.03 23.85
N GLY A 359 18.25 11.97 22.80
CA GLY A 359 16.88 11.46 22.85
C GLY A 359 16.39 10.96 21.50
N LEU A 360 15.18 10.41 21.52
CA LEU A 360 14.46 9.85 20.37
C LEU A 360 13.26 10.71 20.04
N PHE A 361 12.95 10.81 18.76
CA PHE A 361 11.63 11.17 18.28
C PHE A 361 10.70 9.97 18.45
N TRP A 362 9.48 10.22 18.98
CA TRP A 362 8.48 9.19 19.18
C TRP A 362 7.08 9.68 18.82
N LEU A 363 6.26 8.86 18.14
CA LEU A 363 4.83 9.10 17.94
C LEU A 363 4.04 8.24 18.91
N SER A 364 3.09 8.82 19.65
CA SER A 364 2.24 8.11 20.60
C SER A 364 0.86 8.75 20.70
N GLU A 365 -0.13 7.93 21.03
CA GLU A 365 -1.53 8.36 21.27
C GLU A 365 -1.87 8.46 22.77
N ARG A 366 -0.86 8.51 23.64
CA ARG A 366 -0.99 8.45 25.09
C ARG A 366 -1.82 9.55 25.74
N ASP A 367 -2.00 10.68 25.05
CA ASP A 367 -2.80 11.82 25.50
C ASP A 367 -4.15 11.95 24.77
N GLY A 368 -4.53 10.94 23.97
CA GLY A 368 -5.80 10.92 23.24
C GLY A 368 -5.69 11.32 21.77
N TRP A 369 -4.58 11.90 21.34
CA TRP A 369 -4.24 12.24 19.98
C TRP A 369 -2.90 11.63 19.58
N ARG A 370 -2.68 11.42 18.30
CA ARG A 370 -1.37 10.95 17.81
C ARG A 370 -0.42 12.14 17.73
N HIS A 371 0.48 12.24 18.71
CA HIS A 371 1.42 13.33 18.84
C HIS A 371 2.87 12.90 18.76
N ALA A 372 3.75 13.88 18.43
CA ALA A 372 5.19 13.74 18.48
C ALA A 372 5.72 14.06 19.88
N TYR A 373 6.63 13.22 20.36
CA TYR A 373 7.30 13.33 21.64
C TYR A 373 8.83 13.26 21.47
N PHE A 374 9.54 13.98 22.32
CA PHE A 374 10.93 13.72 22.63
C PHE A 374 11.00 12.72 23.79
N VAL A 375 11.79 11.66 23.64
CA VAL A 375 12.05 10.67 24.70
C VAL A 375 13.55 10.66 24.95
N ALA A 376 13.97 11.04 26.16
CA ALA A 376 15.40 11.04 26.52
C ALA A 376 16.01 9.62 26.42
N ARG A 377 17.29 9.54 26.09
CA ARG A 377 18.01 8.25 25.89
C ARG A 377 18.01 7.36 27.14
N ASP A 378 17.87 7.95 28.34
CA ASP A 378 17.74 7.21 29.60
C ASP A 378 16.26 6.94 29.97
N GLY A 379 15.31 7.38 29.16
CA GLY A 379 13.87 7.21 29.37
C GLY A 379 13.23 8.06 30.44
N LYS A 380 14.00 8.93 31.14
CA LYS A 380 13.49 9.70 32.29
C LYS A 380 12.65 10.91 31.91
N GLU A 381 12.87 11.47 30.73
CA GLU A 381 12.10 12.59 30.21
C GLU A 381 11.29 12.14 28.98
N VAL A 382 10.00 12.45 29.00
CA VAL A 382 9.09 12.33 27.83
C VAL A 382 8.40 13.68 27.67
N ARG A 383 8.73 14.41 26.60
CA ARG A 383 8.24 15.77 26.36
C ARG A 383 7.41 15.84 25.09
N LEU A 384 6.18 16.33 25.21
CA LEU A 384 5.27 16.56 24.11
C LEU A 384 5.78 17.71 23.21
N MET A 385 5.87 17.47 21.90
CA MET A 385 6.34 18.45 20.92
C MET A 385 5.21 19.04 20.07
N THR A 386 4.07 18.36 19.93
CA THR A 386 2.96 18.79 19.06
C THR A 386 1.63 18.84 19.82
N PRO A 387 1.50 19.71 20.87
CA PRO A 387 0.27 19.78 21.65
C PRO A 387 -0.90 20.31 20.83
N GLY A 388 -2.14 19.82 21.10
CA GLY A 388 -3.36 20.28 20.48
C GLY A 388 -4.38 19.16 20.26
N GLU A 389 -5.56 19.52 19.77
CA GLU A 389 -6.62 18.55 19.43
C GLU A 389 -6.54 18.16 17.95
N TYR A 390 -5.46 17.47 17.58
CA TYR A 390 -5.25 16.98 16.20
C TYR A 390 -4.24 15.83 16.17
N ASP A 391 -4.33 15.01 15.15
CA ASP A 391 -3.40 13.91 14.90
C ASP A 391 -2.25 14.34 13.99
N VAL A 392 -1.02 14.01 14.36
CA VAL A 392 0.15 13.99 13.47
C VAL A 392 0.10 12.69 12.68
N MET A 393 -0.18 12.79 11.37
CA MET A 393 -0.29 11.63 10.49
C MET A 393 1.08 11.06 10.09
N SER A 394 2.02 11.93 9.76
CA SER A 394 3.42 11.61 9.48
C SER A 394 4.33 12.75 9.91
N VAL A 395 5.62 12.44 10.05
CA VAL A 395 6.69 13.43 10.17
C VAL A 395 7.47 13.43 8.87
N ASP A 396 7.42 14.55 8.18
CA ASP A 396 7.96 14.69 6.84
C ASP A 396 9.43 15.15 6.86
N ALA A 397 9.83 15.93 7.90
CA ALA A 397 11.22 16.28 8.19
C ALA A 397 11.42 16.80 9.61
N ILE A 398 12.65 16.70 10.09
CA ILE A 398 13.12 17.25 11.35
C ILE A 398 14.26 18.22 11.07
N ASP A 399 14.04 19.49 11.34
CA ASP A 399 15.06 20.55 11.23
C ASP A 399 15.53 20.95 12.63
N GLU A 400 16.44 20.13 13.17
CA GLU A 400 17.00 20.37 14.52
C GLU A 400 17.71 21.72 14.63
N LYS A 401 18.36 22.16 13.56
CA LYS A 401 19.10 23.43 13.54
C LYS A 401 18.19 24.62 13.85
N ASN A 402 16.97 24.60 13.35
CA ASN A 402 15.98 25.66 13.55
C ASN A 402 14.93 25.28 14.61
N GLY A 403 15.03 24.10 15.23
CA GLY A 403 14.10 23.60 16.24
C GLY A 403 12.67 23.36 15.70
N LEU A 404 12.55 22.86 14.47
CA LEU A 404 11.29 22.69 13.78
C LEU A 404 11.05 21.23 13.36
N LEU A 405 9.79 20.81 13.45
CA LEU A 405 9.27 19.61 12.79
C LEU A 405 8.36 20.02 11.62
N TYR A 406 8.48 19.32 10.52
CA TYR A 406 7.49 19.35 9.44
C TYR A 406 6.63 18.11 9.55
N VAL A 407 5.33 18.29 9.71
CA VAL A 407 4.38 17.20 9.95
C VAL A 407 3.20 17.28 9.01
N THR A 408 2.66 16.15 8.59
CA THR A 408 1.35 16.09 7.93
C THR A 408 0.27 15.94 8.98
N ALA A 409 -0.76 16.79 8.94
CA ALA A 409 -1.88 16.80 9.87
C ALA A 409 -3.17 17.30 9.22
N SER A 410 -4.29 17.19 9.93
CA SER A 410 -5.62 17.60 9.46
C SER A 410 -6.48 18.18 10.59
N PRO A 411 -6.07 19.28 11.23
CA PRO A 411 -6.73 19.78 12.43
C PRO A 411 -8.16 20.29 12.21
N ALA A 412 -8.53 20.65 10.97
CA ALA A 412 -9.83 21.22 10.67
C ALA A 412 -10.76 20.29 9.87
N ASP A 413 -10.23 19.38 9.09
CA ASP A 413 -11.00 18.56 8.14
C ASP A 413 -10.32 17.19 7.93
N ALA A 414 -10.91 16.15 8.51
CA ALA A 414 -10.37 14.79 8.46
C ALA A 414 -10.32 14.17 7.06
N THR A 415 -10.94 14.78 6.06
CA THR A 415 -10.89 14.31 4.67
C THR A 415 -9.65 14.81 3.91
N LYS A 416 -8.93 15.78 4.46
CA LYS A 416 -7.78 16.44 3.83
C LYS A 416 -6.48 16.19 4.59
N ARG A 417 -5.36 16.49 3.96
CA ARG A 417 -4.01 16.38 4.55
C ARG A 417 -3.18 17.59 4.14
N PHE A 418 -2.59 18.26 5.12
CA PHE A 418 -1.74 19.42 4.90
C PHE A 418 -0.44 19.28 5.67
N ALA A 419 0.64 19.86 5.14
CA ALA A 419 1.87 19.98 5.89
C ALA A 419 1.81 21.19 6.83
N TYR A 420 2.34 20.99 8.02
CA TYR A 420 2.52 22.02 9.04
C TYR A 420 3.96 22.02 9.52
N ARG A 421 4.49 23.19 9.87
CA ARG A 421 5.68 23.30 10.69
C ARG A 421 5.29 23.58 12.13
N VAL A 422 5.93 22.90 13.06
CA VAL A 422 5.70 23.04 14.49
C VAL A 422 7.04 23.15 15.21
N ARG A 423 7.07 23.86 16.32
CA ARG A 423 8.29 23.98 17.12
C ARG A 423 8.53 22.73 17.96
N MET A 424 9.78 22.25 18.01
CA MET A 424 10.17 21.08 18.80
C MET A 424 10.05 21.30 20.31
N ASP A 425 9.99 22.56 20.78
CA ASP A 425 9.77 22.90 22.18
C ASP A 425 8.27 22.87 22.59
N GLY A 426 7.37 22.55 21.66
CA GLY A 426 5.94 22.48 21.89
C GLY A 426 5.24 23.82 22.06
N ARG A 427 5.92 24.93 21.79
CA ARG A 427 5.36 26.28 21.92
C ARG A 427 4.81 26.79 20.59
N GLY A 428 3.77 27.62 20.68
CA GLY A 428 3.13 28.21 19.49
C GLY A 428 2.08 27.31 18.87
N LYS A 429 1.49 27.77 17.76
CA LYS A 429 0.50 27.03 16.97
C LYS A 429 1.19 26.39 15.78
N PRO A 430 0.68 25.27 15.25
CA PRO A 430 1.08 24.74 13.97
C PRO A 430 0.88 25.78 12.87
N GLU A 431 1.91 26.00 12.04
CA GLU A 431 1.84 26.92 10.90
C GLU A 431 1.75 26.08 9.62
N ARG A 432 0.74 26.33 8.82
CA ARG A 432 0.57 25.62 7.55
C ARG A 432 1.70 25.93 6.59
N VAL A 433 2.20 24.89 5.89
CA VAL A 433 3.16 25.00 4.80
C VAL A 433 2.40 25.01 3.48
N GLY A 434 2.71 25.99 2.62
CA GLY A 434 2.04 26.17 1.33
C GLY A 434 0.83 27.09 1.36
N PRO A 435 0.19 27.33 0.22
CA PRO A 435 -0.88 28.30 0.09
C PRO A 435 -2.19 27.81 0.71
N ASP A 436 -2.89 28.70 1.41
CA ASP A 436 -4.15 28.39 2.11
C ASP A 436 -5.30 28.04 1.17
N PHE A 437 -5.28 28.52 -0.06
CA PHE A 437 -6.35 28.29 -1.05
C PHE A 437 -6.31 26.89 -1.69
N GLN A 438 -5.18 26.15 -1.60
CA GLN A 438 -5.11 24.80 -2.13
C GLN A 438 -5.78 23.81 -1.17
N THR A 439 -6.73 23.04 -1.68
CA THR A 439 -7.46 22.00 -0.94
C THR A 439 -6.95 20.60 -1.31
N GLY A 440 -7.45 19.58 -0.64
CA GLY A 440 -7.15 18.17 -0.95
C GLY A 440 -6.09 17.54 -0.05
N VAL A 441 -5.42 16.54 -0.57
CA VAL A 441 -4.33 15.83 0.11
C VAL A 441 -2.99 16.27 -0.46
N HIS A 442 -2.13 16.77 0.42
CA HIS A 442 -0.79 17.23 0.12
C HIS A 442 0.25 16.26 0.68
N ARG A 443 1.35 16.08 -0.05
CA ARG A 443 2.51 15.28 0.34
C ARG A 443 3.78 16.04 0.04
N TYR A 444 4.72 16.00 0.96
CA TYR A 444 6.00 16.69 0.84
C TYR A 444 7.14 15.69 1.04
N ASP A 445 7.99 15.52 0.02
CA ASP A 445 9.29 14.88 0.16
C ASP A 445 10.33 15.97 0.35
N ILE A 446 10.68 16.21 1.60
CA ILE A 446 11.48 17.38 2.03
C ILE A 446 12.98 17.06 1.93
N SER A 447 13.74 17.99 1.38
CA SER A 447 15.19 17.87 1.27
C SER A 447 15.89 17.81 2.65
N PRO A 448 17.07 17.18 2.78
CA PRO A 448 17.81 17.08 4.04
C PRO A 448 18.10 18.40 4.76
N THR A 449 18.04 19.52 4.06
CA THR A 449 18.25 20.87 4.63
C THR A 449 16.93 21.60 4.93
N ALA A 450 15.78 20.97 4.72
CA ALA A 450 14.45 21.56 4.86
C ALA A 450 14.26 22.89 4.09
N ARG A 451 15.03 23.08 3.00
CA ARG A 451 14.92 24.28 2.14
C ARG A 451 14.03 24.07 0.92
N TRP A 452 13.91 22.83 0.47
CA TRP A 452 13.21 22.42 -0.74
C TRP A 452 12.32 21.22 -0.44
N ALA A 453 11.28 21.05 -1.24
CA ALA A 453 10.50 19.83 -1.21
C ALA A 453 9.95 19.49 -2.61
N PHE A 454 9.78 18.21 -2.89
CA PHE A 454 8.85 17.75 -3.91
C PHE A 454 7.46 17.74 -3.27
N HIS A 455 6.63 18.66 -3.71
CA HIS A 455 5.27 18.80 -3.25
C HIS A 455 4.31 18.18 -4.27
N SER A 456 3.47 17.25 -3.82
CA SER A 456 2.40 16.68 -4.63
C SER A 456 1.06 16.91 -3.95
N TYR A 457 0.05 17.31 -4.72
CA TYR A 457 -1.31 17.44 -4.20
C TYR A 457 -2.35 17.05 -5.24
N SER A 458 -3.52 16.65 -4.76
CA SER A 458 -4.71 16.33 -5.56
C SER A 458 -5.98 16.43 -4.73
N THR A 459 -7.14 16.48 -5.42
CA THR A 459 -8.44 16.20 -4.81
C THR A 459 -9.00 14.89 -5.35
N LEU A 460 -10.15 14.42 -4.86
CA LEU A 460 -10.74 13.15 -5.34
C LEU A 460 -11.02 13.22 -6.85
N ASP A 461 -11.42 14.35 -7.36
CA ASP A 461 -11.81 14.57 -8.75
C ASP A 461 -10.84 15.47 -9.55
N THR A 462 -9.68 15.80 -8.99
CA THR A 462 -8.62 16.58 -9.65
C THR A 462 -7.32 15.77 -9.66
N PRO A 463 -6.77 15.48 -10.85
CA PRO A 463 -5.51 14.72 -10.99
C PRO A 463 -4.35 15.34 -10.23
N PRO A 464 -3.32 14.53 -9.84
CA PRO A 464 -2.21 15.01 -9.05
C PRO A 464 -1.34 16.00 -9.82
N VAL A 465 -0.86 17.01 -9.11
CA VAL A 465 0.20 17.92 -9.55
C VAL A 465 1.42 17.69 -8.68
N THR A 466 2.60 17.67 -9.29
CA THR A 466 3.88 17.58 -8.56
C THR A 466 4.76 18.76 -8.94
N GLU A 467 5.30 19.43 -7.93
CA GLU A 467 6.06 20.68 -8.03
C GLU A 467 7.32 20.62 -7.16
N LEU A 468 8.36 21.32 -7.56
CA LEU A 468 9.47 21.69 -6.67
C LEU A 468 9.11 22.99 -5.99
N VAL A 469 9.08 22.98 -4.66
CA VAL A 469 8.76 24.17 -3.87
C VAL A 469 9.90 24.56 -2.93
N ARG A 470 9.96 25.86 -2.60
CA ARG A 470 10.86 26.40 -1.58
C ARG A 470 10.13 26.45 -0.24
N LEU A 471 10.77 25.93 0.81
CA LEU A 471 10.26 25.98 2.17
C LEU A 471 10.83 27.20 2.94
N PRO A 472 10.11 27.70 3.96
CA PRO A 472 8.81 27.20 4.46
C PRO A 472 7.58 27.75 3.73
N GLY A 473 7.70 28.73 2.85
CA GLY A 473 6.57 29.45 2.24
C GLY A 473 5.76 28.62 1.21
N GLY A 474 6.32 27.52 0.69
CA GLY A 474 5.67 26.73 -0.34
C GLY A 474 5.67 27.38 -1.73
N GLU A 475 6.58 28.34 -1.97
CA GLU A 475 6.72 28.97 -3.28
C GLU A 475 7.08 27.95 -4.36
N VAL A 476 6.30 27.88 -5.43
CA VAL A 476 6.57 27.01 -6.58
C VAL A 476 7.79 27.50 -7.34
N VAL A 477 8.87 26.70 -7.37
CA VAL A 477 10.10 26.98 -8.13
C VAL A 477 9.94 26.50 -9.56
N ARG A 478 9.36 25.31 -9.74
CA ARG A 478 9.02 24.77 -11.06
C ARG A 478 8.02 23.64 -10.98
N PRO A 479 7.21 23.43 -12.02
CA PRO A 479 6.40 22.22 -12.17
C PRO A 479 7.32 21.02 -12.51
N LEU A 480 6.99 19.84 -11.99
CA LEU A 480 7.68 18.58 -12.24
C LEU A 480 6.80 17.57 -13.00
N ALA A 481 5.52 17.49 -12.64
CA ALA A 481 4.47 16.79 -13.37
C ALA A 481 3.17 17.53 -13.16
N ALA A 482 2.75 18.31 -14.15
CA ALA A 482 1.57 19.17 -14.03
C ALA A 482 0.26 18.45 -14.39
N ASN A 483 0.34 17.35 -15.13
CA ASN A 483 -0.81 16.58 -15.61
C ASN A 483 -1.90 17.42 -16.32
N THR A 484 -1.50 18.47 -17.02
CA THR A 484 -2.41 19.45 -17.64
C THR A 484 -3.35 18.80 -18.66
N GLU A 485 -2.81 17.88 -19.49
CA GLU A 485 -3.63 17.11 -20.43
C GLU A 485 -4.67 16.23 -19.72
N LEU A 486 -4.26 15.53 -18.65
CA LEU A 486 -5.15 14.69 -17.87
C LEU A 486 -6.23 15.54 -17.18
N GLN A 487 -5.85 16.69 -16.63
CA GLN A 487 -6.81 17.63 -16.06
C GLN A 487 -7.84 18.08 -17.09
N ALA A 488 -7.42 18.47 -18.29
CA ALA A 488 -8.32 18.88 -19.36
C ALA A 488 -9.27 17.73 -19.79
N LYS A 489 -8.77 16.49 -19.88
CA LYS A 489 -9.59 15.32 -20.17
C LYS A 489 -10.64 15.06 -19.09
N VAL A 490 -10.26 15.16 -17.81
CA VAL A 490 -11.18 14.97 -16.68
C VAL A 490 -12.21 16.09 -16.60
N GLU A 491 -11.82 17.35 -16.87
CA GLU A 491 -12.76 18.48 -16.93
C GLU A 491 -13.77 18.37 -18.08
N ALA A 492 -13.37 17.77 -19.19
CA ALA A 492 -14.26 17.54 -20.35
C ALA A 492 -15.31 16.45 -20.10
N LEU A 493 -15.19 15.65 -19.03
CA LEU A 493 -16.18 14.63 -18.71
C LEU A 493 -17.48 15.26 -18.22
N ARG A 494 -18.60 14.67 -18.62
CA ARG A 494 -19.91 15.01 -18.06
C ARG A 494 -19.97 14.57 -16.61
N ARG A 495 -19.90 15.49 -15.68
CA ARG A 495 -19.87 15.19 -14.25
C ARG A 495 -20.41 16.33 -13.40
N ASN A 496 -20.92 15.97 -12.24
CA ASN A 496 -21.02 16.86 -11.10
C ASN A 496 -19.72 16.78 -10.28
N ARG A 497 -19.39 17.85 -9.57
CA ARG A 497 -18.29 17.82 -8.60
C ARG A 497 -18.62 16.86 -7.45
N VAL A 498 -17.59 16.28 -6.85
CA VAL A 498 -17.76 15.48 -5.63
C VAL A 498 -18.22 16.40 -4.50
N GLU A 499 -19.24 15.96 -3.79
CA GLU A 499 -19.77 16.69 -2.64
C GLU A 499 -19.36 15.98 -1.35
N TYR A 500 -18.74 16.73 -0.42
CA TYR A 500 -18.40 16.25 0.92
C TYR A 500 -19.43 16.74 1.92
N THR A 501 -19.91 15.85 2.78
CA THR A 501 -20.87 16.17 3.84
C THR A 501 -20.58 15.40 5.12
N LYS A 502 -21.08 15.90 6.25
CA LYS A 502 -21.09 15.16 7.51
C LYS A 502 -22.53 14.73 7.80
N LEU A 503 -22.71 13.44 8.09
CA LEU A 503 -24.01 12.87 8.45
C LEU A 503 -24.02 12.55 9.94
N ASP A 504 -25.07 12.97 10.62
CA ASP A 504 -25.36 12.55 12.00
C ASP A 504 -26.00 11.17 11.98
N ILE A 505 -25.31 10.19 12.58
CA ILE A 505 -25.75 8.79 12.61
C ILE A 505 -26.43 8.40 13.95
N GLY A 506 -26.68 9.37 14.82
CA GLY A 506 -27.23 9.18 16.16
C GLY A 506 -26.14 9.21 17.24
N ASP A 507 -26.57 9.29 18.49
CA ASP A 507 -25.71 9.30 19.69
C ASP A 507 -24.59 10.37 19.65
N GLY A 508 -24.81 11.47 18.94
CA GLY A 508 -23.82 12.55 18.76
C GLY A 508 -22.66 12.23 17.81
N VAL A 509 -22.72 11.09 17.13
CA VAL A 509 -21.69 10.67 16.20
C VAL A 509 -21.95 11.25 14.80
N LYS A 510 -20.97 11.96 14.25
CA LYS A 510 -21.00 12.47 12.88
C LYS A 510 -19.92 11.79 12.05
N VAL A 511 -20.29 11.26 10.89
CA VAL A 511 -19.38 10.60 9.96
C VAL A 511 -19.15 11.49 8.74
N ASP A 512 -17.90 11.54 8.28
CA ASP A 512 -17.57 12.16 7.00
C ASP A 512 -18.05 11.28 5.86
N SER A 513 -18.52 11.93 4.78
CA SER A 513 -18.99 11.26 3.57
C SER A 513 -18.67 12.06 2.31
N TRP A 514 -18.59 11.36 1.19
CA TRP A 514 -18.64 11.97 -0.12
C TRP A 514 -19.73 11.31 -0.99
N ARG A 515 -20.24 12.08 -1.97
CA ARG A 515 -21.14 11.56 -2.99
C ARG A 515 -20.85 12.13 -4.37
N ILE A 516 -21.18 11.36 -5.40
CA ILE A 516 -21.18 11.75 -6.80
C ILE A 516 -22.62 11.61 -7.31
N LEU A 517 -23.22 12.74 -7.72
CA LEU A 517 -24.56 12.76 -8.31
C LEU A 517 -24.48 12.53 -9.82
N PRO A 518 -25.51 11.91 -10.44
CA PRO A 518 -25.59 11.78 -11.90
C PRO A 518 -25.51 13.13 -12.62
N PRO A 519 -24.83 13.23 -13.78
CA PRO A 519 -25.00 14.39 -14.66
C PRO A 519 -26.47 14.57 -15.04
N GLY A 520 -26.97 15.79 -15.02
CA GLY A 520 -28.41 16.06 -15.27
C GLY A 520 -29.33 15.58 -14.15
N PHE A 521 -28.81 15.52 -12.93
CA PHE A 521 -29.56 15.14 -11.73
C PHE A 521 -30.85 15.97 -11.57
N ASP A 522 -31.97 15.28 -11.37
CA ASP A 522 -33.28 15.87 -11.08
C ASP A 522 -33.72 15.47 -9.66
N PRO A 523 -33.79 16.40 -8.70
CA PRO A 523 -34.14 16.10 -7.31
C PRO A 523 -35.57 15.56 -7.11
N LYS A 524 -36.43 15.62 -8.14
CA LYS A 524 -37.78 15.05 -8.10
C LYS A 524 -37.83 13.56 -8.40
N LYS A 525 -36.76 12.99 -8.95
CA LYS A 525 -36.62 11.58 -9.25
C LYS A 525 -35.98 10.78 -8.13
N LYS A 526 -36.15 9.45 -8.14
CA LYS A 526 -35.53 8.53 -7.20
C LYS A 526 -34.42 7.75 -7.88
N TYR A 527 -33.21 7.82 -7.34
CA TYR A 527 -31.99 7.20 -7.89
C TYR A 527 -31.48 6.07 -7.02
N PRO A 528 -30.87 5.02 -7.60
CA PRO A 528 -30.20 3.99 -6.84
C PRO A 528 -28.97 4.56 -6.11
N LEU A 529 -28.76 4.12 -4.86
CA LEU A 529 -27.59 4.47 -4.04
C LEU A 529 -26.61 3.30 -4.03
N PHE A 530 -25.38 3.53 -4.50
CA PHE A 530 -24.31 2.56 -4.52
C PHE A 530 -23.18 3.01 -3.59
N VAL A 531 -22.96 2.25 -2.52
CA VAL A 531 -22.02 2.61 -1.44
C VAL A 531 -20.70 1.89 -1.62
N TYR A 532 -19.61 2.64 -1.71
CA TYR A 532 -18.25 2.15 -1.63
C TYR A 532 -17.79 2.13 -0.18
N VAL A 533 -17.27 1.01 0.31
CA VAL A 533 -16.85 0.85 1.69
C VAL A 533 -15.50 0.12 1.81
N TYR A 534 -14.68 0.55 2.76
CA TYR A 534 -13.60 -0.25 3.34
C TYR A 534 -13.94 -0.56 4.82
N GLY A 535 -14.06 0.45 5.67
CA GLY A 535 -14.70 0.39 6.99
C GLY A 535 -13.89 -0.25 8.11
N GLU A 536 -12.66 -0.72 7.84
CA GLU A 536 -11.76 -1.34 8.82
C GLU A 536 -10.56 -0.44 9.17
N PRO A 537 -9.80 -0.75 10.25
CA PRO A 537 -8.69 0.10 10.71
C PRO A 537 -7.57 0.35 9.69
N ALA A 538 -7.45 -0.48 8.66
CA ALA A 538 -6.40 -0.34 7.65
C ALA A 538 -6.73 0.64 6.52
N GLY A 539 -7.93 1.21 6.43
CA GLY A 539 -8.28 2.06 5.30
C GLY A 539 -9.34 3.13 5.58
N GLN A 540 -9.11 4.32 5.05
CA GLN A 540 -10.04 5.45 5.02
C GLN A 540 -10.50 5.68 3.59
N THR A 541 -11.82 5.67 3.32
CA THR A 541 -12.38 5.87 1.97
C THR A 541 -12.85 7.30 1.71
N VAL A 542 -13.09 8.07 2.76
CA VAL A 542 -13.52 9.46 2.64
C VAL A 542 -12.30 10.38 2.78
N GLN A 543 -11.55 10.51 1.68
CA GLN A 543 -10.41 11.41 1.55
C GLN A 543 -10.51 12.21 0.27
N ASP A 544 -10.10 13.48 0.33
CA ASP A 544 -10.06 14.37 -0.83
C ASP A 544 -8.73 14.19 -1.60
N VAL A 545 -8.55 13.00 -2.16
CA VAL A 545 -7.34 12.59 -2.90
C VAL A 545 -7.73 11.92 -4.22
N TRP A 546 -6.92 12.11 -5.27
CA TRP A 546 -7.19 11.54 -6.60
C TRP A 546 -7.45 10.03 -6.55
N GLY A 547 -8.66 9.65 -6.94
CA GLY A 547 -9.13 8.28 -6.90
C GLY A 547 -8.71 7.42 -8.12
N GLY A 548 -8.04 7.99 -9.13
CA GLY A 548 -7.59 7.26 -10.31
C GLY A 548 -8.70 6.52 -11.04
N SER A 549 -8.40 5.30 -11.51
CA SER A 549 -9.38 4.45 -12.19
C SER A 549 -10.58 4.07 -11.33
N GLY A 550 -10.41 3.99 -10.00
CA GLY A 550 -11.52 3.75 -9.06
C GLY A 550 -12.54 4.90 -9.07
N TYR A 551 -12.07 6.14 -8.97
CA TYR A 551 -12.93 7.32 -9.10
C TYR A 551 -13.60 7.37 -10.49
N LEU A 552 -12.84 7.13 -11.56
CA LEU A 552 -13.39 7.15 -12.92
C LEU A 552 -14.47 6.08 -13.13
N TRP A 553 -14.33 4.91 -12.51
CA TRP A 553 -15.38 3.90 -12.52
C TRP A 553 -16.61 4.34 -11.73
N HIS A 554 -16.45 4.93 -10.56
CA HIS A 554 -17.56 5.52 -9.80
C HIS A 554 -18.25 6.64 -10.58
N LEU A 555 -17.48 7.49 -11.27
CA LEU A 555 -18.03 8.52 -12.13
C LEU A 555 -18.80 7.94 -13.34
N MET A 556 -18.27 6.86 -13.97
CA MET A 556 -18.97 6.15 -15.03
C MET A 556 -20.33 5.60 -14.55
N LEU A 557 -20.36 5.04 -13.34
CA LEU A 557 -21.63 4.59 -12.73
C LEU A 557 -22.58 5.78 -12.48
N ALA A 558 -22.05 6.92 -12.01
CA ALA A 558 -22.84 8.14 -11.86
C ALA A 558 -23.38 8.62 -13.20
N GLN A 559 -22.59 8.59 -14.29
CA GLN A 559 -23.06 8.87 -15.66
C GLN A 559 -24.19 7.95 -16.12
N GLN A 560 -24.22 6.69 -15.64
CA GLN A 560 -25.31 5.75 -15.89
C GLN A 560 -26.57 6.07 -15.05
N GLY A 561 -26.46 6.90 -14.01
CA GLY A 561 -27.57 7.32 -13.17
C GLY A 561 -27.60 6.73 -11.78
N TYR A 562 -26.45 6.27 -11.24
CA TYR A 562 -26.29 5.95 -9.83
C TYR A 562 -25.88 7.17 -9.01
N ILE A 563 -26.36 7.27 -7.78
CA ILE A 563 -25.69 8.04 -6.74
C ILE A 563 -24.62 7.14 -6.18
N VAL A 564 -23.35 7.52 -6.32
CA VAL A 564 -22.23 6.78 -5.70
C VAL A 564 -21.76 7.54 -4.46
N ALA A 565 -21.66 6.85 -3.33
CA ALA A 565 -21.28 7.49 -2.07
C ALA A 565 -20.33 6.61 -1.24
N SER A 566 -19.66 7.23 -0.27
CA SER A 566 -18.88 6.52 0.74
C SER A 566 -19.01 7.22 2.09
N PHE A 567 -18.88 6.45 3.17
CA PHE A 567 -19.01 6.91 4.55
C PHE A 567 -17.85 6.37 5.37
N ASP A 568 -17.19 7.22 6.19
CA ASP A 568 -16.16 6.79 7.13
C ASP A 568 -16.78 6.54 8.50
N ASN A 569 -16.91 5.28 8.87
CA ASN A 569 -17.38 4.87 10.19
C ASN A 569 -16.30 5.02 11.25
N ARG A 570 -16.68 4.95 12.53
CA ARG A 570 -15.74 4.80 13.64
C ARG A 570 -14.85 3.57 13.43
N GLY A 571 -13.60 3.66 13.86
CA GLY A 571 -12.58 2.62 13.70
C GLY A 571 -11.71 2.77 12.45
N THR A 572 -12.09 3.62 11.47
CA THR A 572 -11.22 3.95 10.34
C THR A 572 -10.01 4.77 10.82
N PRO A 573 -8.87 4.78 10.06
CA PRO A 573 -7.68 5.54 10.44
C PRO A 573 -7.80 7.05 10.17
N ALA A 574 -9.03 7.59 10.16
CA ALA A 574 -9.27 9.02 10.05
C ALA A 574 -8.60 9.77 11.23
N PRO A 575 -8.04 10.98 10.98
CA PRO A 575 -7.36 11.77 12.02
C PRO A 575 -8.35 12.46 12.97
N LEU A 576 -9.13 11.67 13.67
CA LEU A 576 -10.17 12.07 14.62
C LEU A 576 -9.86 11.62 16.07
N GLY A 577 -8.58 11.40 16.35
CA GLY A 577 -8.07 11.00 17.66
C GLY A 577 -8.16 9.51 17.94
N ARG A 578 -7.53 9.11 19.04
CA ARG A 578 -7.46 7.74 19.53
C ARG A 578 -8.83 7.11 19.74
N SER A 579 -9.77 7.83 20.35
CA SER A 579 -11.11 7.33 20.65
C SER A 579 -11.89 6.91 19.39
N TRP A 580 -11.73 7.64 18.29
CA TRP A 580 -12.31 7.28 17.01
C TRP A 580 -11.68 6.00 16.45
N ARG A 581 -10.36 5.98 16.30
CA ARG A 581 -9.65 4.87 15.69
C ARG A 581 -9.80 3.56 16.46
N LYS A 582 -9.73 3.60 17.79
CA LYS A 582 -9.72 2.40 18.64
C LYS A 582 -11.09 1.94 19.13
N SER A 583 -12.18 2.61 18.71
CA SER A 583 -13.56 2.25 19.06
C SER A 583 -13.95 0.83 18.63
N VAL A 584 -13.31 0.29 17.59
CA VAL A 584 -13.58 -1.06 17.06
C VAL A 584 -12.73 -2.16 17.71
N TYR A 585 -11.92 -1.84 18.71
CA TYR A 585 -11.11 -2.84 19.40
C TYR A 585 -11.97 -3.99 19.93
N ARG A 586 -11.58 -5.23 19.62
CA ARG A 586 -12.27 -6.49 19.89
C ARG A 586 -13.62 -6.67 19.21
N GLN A 587 -14.01 -5.79 18.27
CA GLN A 587 -15.33 -5.82 17.62
C GLN A 587 -15.29 -5.39 16.14
N ILE A 588 -14.20 -5.72 15.42
CA ILE A 588 -14.13 -5.52 13.96
C ILE A 588 -15.34 -6.19 13.29
N GLY A 589 -15.95 -5.51 12.30
CA GLY A 589 -17.13 -5.99 11.58
C GLY A 589 -18.44 -5.83 12.36
N ILE A 590 -18.42 -5.47 13.65
CA ILE A 590 -19.63 -5.25 14.47
C ILE A 590 -20.00 -3.77 14.46
N LEU A 591 -19.23 -2.93 15.16
CA LEU A 591 -19.51 -1.50 15.26
C LEU A 591 -19.45 -0.80 13.90
N ALA A 592 -18.43 -1.11 13.11
CA ALA A 592 -18.26 -0.51 11.79
C ALA A 592 -19.45 -0.79 10.86
N SER A 593 -20.01 -2.02 10.85
CA SER A 593 -21.18 -2.34 10.04
C SER A 593 -22.47 -1.67 10.56
N ALA A 594 -22.59 -1.48 11.87
CA ALA A 594 -23.70 -0.73 12.46
C ALA A 594 -23.65 0.75 12.07
N ASP A 595 -22.47 1.37 12.16
CA ASP A 595 -22.26 2.76 11.75
C ASP A 595 -22.52 2.95 10.25
N GLN A 596 -22.07 2.02 9.39
CA GLN A 596 -22.36 2.07 7.94
C GLN A 596 -23.86 1.99 7.65
N ALA A 597 -24.58 1.10 8.33
CA ALA A 597 -26.03 1.00 8.17
C ALA A 597 -26.75 2.26 8.69
N ALA A 598 -26.29 2.84 9.79
CA ALA A 598 -26.82 4.10 10.32
C ALA A 598 -26.53 5.28 9.36
N ALA A 599 -25.33 5.32 8.78
CA ALA A 599 -24.95 6.35 7.79
C ALA A 599 -25.82 6.26 6.52
N VAL A 600 -26.08 5.06 6.01
CA VAL A 600 -26.99 4.87 4.87
C VAL A 600 -28.43 5.30 5.21
N ARG A 601 -28.94 4.99 6.41
CA ARG A 601 -30.26 5.47 6.86
C ARG A 601 -30.31 6.98 6.98
N ALA A 602 -29.27 7.60 7.55
CA ALA A 602 -29.14 9.05 7.65
C ALA A 602 -29.06 9.69 6.25
N ALA A 603 -28.32 9.08 5.33
CA ALA A 603 -28.25 9.53 3.93
C ALA A 603 -29.62 9.45 3.24
N ILE A 604 -30.39 8.36 3.41
CA ILE A 604 -31.75 8.22 2.87
C ILE A 604 -32.66 9.32 3.43
N ALA A 605 -32.56 9.62 4.71
CA ALA A 605 -33.36 10.69 5.34
C ALA A 605 -32.98 12.08 4.83
N ALA A 606 -31.68 12.35 4.67
CA ALA A 606 -31.15 13.64 4.22
C ALA A 606 -31.25 13.83 2.69
N TRP A 607 -31.29 12.73 1.92
CA TRP A 607 -31.31 12.73 0.46
C TRP A 607 -32.62 12.12 -0.06
N PRO A 608 -33.72 12.89 -0.11
CA PRO A 608 -35.05 12.38 -0.44
C PRO A 608 -35.18 11.79 -1.85
N PHE A 609 -34.18 11.98 -2.68
CA PHE A 609 -34.06 11.43 -4.02
C PHE A 609 -33.41 10.03 -4.08
N VAL A 610 -33.06 9.43 -2.96
CA VAL A 610 -32.59 8.03 -2.91
C VAL A 610 -33.79 7.09 -3.05
N ASP A 611 -33.65 6.08 -3.93
CA ASP A 611 -34.56 4.95 -4.04
C ASP A 611 -34.22 3.87 -3.02
N VAL A 612 -35.03 3.73 -2.00
CA VAL A 612 -34.80 2.78 -0.88
C VAL A 612 -34.83 1.31 -1.31
N GLU A 613 -35.46 1.01 -2.45
CA GLU A 613 -35.49 -0.35 -3.01
C GLU A 613 -34.26 -0.63 -3.90
N ARG A 614 -33.40 0.36 -4.12
CA ARG A 614 -32.18 0.24 -4.93
C ARG A 614 -30.98 0.78 -4.16
N VAL A 615 -30.66 0.13 -3.03
CA VAL A 615 -29.46 0.42 -2.22
C VAL A 615 -28.49 -0.75 -2.34
N GLY A 616 -27.26 -0.49 -2.76
CA GLY A 616 -26.21 -1.48 -2.91
C GLY A 616 -24.92 -1.08 -2.20
N SER A 617 -24.06 -2.07 -1.95
CA SER A 617 -22.73 -1.88 -1.36
C SER A 617 -21.68 -2.66 -2.14
N TRP A 618 -20.47 -2.13 -2.21
CA TRP A 618 -19.33 -2.85 -2.73
C TRP A 618 -18.04 -2.51 -2.00
N GLY A 619 -17.13 -3.45 -1.99
CA GLY A 619 -15.82 -3.25 -1.43
C GLY A 619 -14.88 -4.42 -1.68
N TRP A 620 -13.60 -4.19 -1.40
CA TRP A 620 -12.49 -5.10 -1.63
C TRP A 620 -11.77 -5.37 -0.30
N SER A 621 -11.29 -6.62 -0.06
CA SER A 621 -10.59 -7.00 1.16
C SER A 621 -11.47 -6.77 2.40
N GLY A 622 -11.04 -5.95 3.37
CA GLY A 622 -11.88 -5.48 4.47
C GLY A 622 -13.21 -4.87 4.01
N GLY A 623 -13.19 -4.13 2.88
CA GLY A 623 -14.43 -3.61 2.28
C GLY A 623 -15.35 -4.70 1.73
N GLY A 624 -14.79 -5.80 1.24
CA GLY A 624 -15.54 -7.00 0.87
C GLY A 624 -16.20 -7.66 2.09
N GLN A 625 -15.46 -7.79 3.21
CA GLN A 625 -15.99 -8.23 4.49
C GLN A 625 -17.14 -7.30 4.97
N MET A 626 -16.95 -5.98 4.87
CA MET A 626 -17.97 -5.00 5.24
C MET A 626 -19.21 -5.08 4.34
N THR A 627 -19.05 -5.31 3.04
CA THR A 627 -20.16 -5.54 2.11
C THR A 627 -20.96 -6.81 2.48
N LEU A 628 -20.26 -7.90 2.84
CA LEU A 628 -20.92 -9.12 3.32
C LEU A 628 -21.69 -8.87 4.63
N ASN A 629 -21.07 -8.16 5.61
CA ASN A 629 -21.75 -7.77 6.84
C ASN A 629 -22.99 -6.89 6.55
N ALA A 630 -22.90 -5.95 5.60
CA ALA A 630 -24.04 -5.13 5.18
C ALA A 630 -25.19 -6.00 4.63
N MET A 631 -24.89 -6.92 3.71
CA MET A 631 -25.89 -7.80 3.09
C MET A 631 -26.52 -8.80 4.07
N PHE A 632 -25.76 -9.31 5.03
CA PHE A 632 -26.24 -10.36 5.93
C PHE A 632 -26.81 -9.83 7.24
N ARG A 633 -26.36 -8.69 7.75
CA ARG A 633 -26.87 -8.09 8.98
C ARG A 633 -28.04 -7.14 8.75
N TYR A 634 -28.06 -6.48 7.58
CA TYR A 634 -29.05 -5.45 7.24
C TYR A 634 -29.71 -5.75 5.88
N PRO A 635 -30.25 -6.98 5.68
CA PRO A 635 -30.80 -7.43 4.40
C PRO A 635 -32.04 -6.65 3.94
N ASP A 636 -32.70 -5.95 4.87
CA ASP A 636 -33.83 -5.09 4.53
C ASP A 636 -33.40 -3.71 4.03
N LEU A 637 -32.15 -3.29 4.30
CA LEU A 637 -31.56 -2.05 3.84
C LEU A 637 -30.82 -2.23 2.51
N TYR A 638 -29.91 -3.23 2.43
CA TYR A 638 -29.06 -3.45 1.25
C TYR A 638 -29.68 -4.54 0.36
N LYS A 639 -29.88 -4.20 -0.92
CA LYS A 639 -30.53 -5.07 -1.92
C LYS A 639 -29.54 -5.75 -2.86
N THR A 640 -28.36 -5.16 -3.05
CA THR A 640 -27.31 -5.68 -3.96
C THR A 640 -25.93 -5.49 -3.35
N GLY A 641 -25.12 -6.56 -3.32
CA GLY A 641 -23.77 -6.53 -2.78
C GLY A 641 -22.75 -7.10 -3.76
N LEU A 642 -21.59 -6.43 -3.89
CA LEU A 642 -20.44 -6.90 -4.67
C LEU A 642 -19.24 -7.00 -3.73
N ALA A 643 -18.90 -8.21 -3.27
CA ALA A 643 -17.81 -8.47 -2.33
C ALA A 643 -16.60 -9.09 -3.04
N VAL A 644 -15.46 -8.41 -3.01
CA VAL A 644 -14.25 -8.83 -3.72
C VAL A 644 -13.15 -9.15 -2.72
N ALA A 645 -12.48 -10.32 -2.86
CA ALA A 645 -11.30 -10.75 -2.09
C ALA A 645 -11.48 -10.57 -0.57
N PHE A 646 -12.59 -11.02 -0.02
CA PHE A 646 -13.10 -10.73 1.31
C PHE A 646 -12.63 -11.73 2.38
N VAL A 647 -12.60 -11.31 3.63
CA VAL A 647 -12.51 -12.17 4.81
C VAL A 647 -13.93 -12.59 5.20
N SER A 648 -14.24 -13.90 5.19
CA SER A 648 -15.55 -14.43 5.61
C SER A 648 -15.59 -14.79 7.09
N ASP A 649 -14.49 -15.32 7.62
CA ASP A 649 -14.28 -15.64 9.04
C ASP A 649 -12.95 -15.03 9.50
N GLN A 650 -12.99 -14.19 10.51
CA GLN A 650 -11.83 -13.47 11.04
C GLN A 650 -10.73 -14.39 11.57
N LYS A 651 -11.04 -15.64 11.94
CA LYS A 651 -10.07 -16.64 12.37
C LYS A 651 -9.17 -17.12 11.21
N LEU A 652 -9.54 -16.86 9.96
CA LEU A 652 -8.78 -17.25 8.78
C LEU A 652 -7.68 -16.26 8.41
N TYR A 653 -7.67 -15.07 9.01
CA TYR A 653 -6.67 -14.06 8.75
C TYR A 653 -5.47 -14.21 9.69
N ASP A 654 -4.36 -13.50 9.43
CA ASP A 654 -3.10 -13.70 10.14
C ASP A 654 -3.10 -13.22 11.60
N THR A 655 -2.09 -13.66 12.35
CA THR A 655 -1.92 -13.34 13.78
C THR A 655 -1.63 -11.86 14.02
N ILE A 656 -0.78 -11.22 13.20
CA ILE A 656 -0.29 -9.87 13.49
C ILE A 656 -1.41 -8.84 13.29
N TYR A 657 -2.15 -8.93 12.17
CA TYR A 657 -3.28 -8.04 11.91
C TYR A 657 -4.46 -8.36 12.84
N GLN A 658 -4.91 -9.60 12.81
CA GLN A 658 -6.19 -9.93 13.45
C GLN A 658 -6.12 -9.83 14.97
N GLU A 659 -5.04 -10.32 15.59
CA GLU A 659 -4.90 -10.28 17.05
C GLU A 659 -4.62 -8.86 17.58
N ARG A 660 -4.01 -7.98 16.78
CA ARG A 660 -3.86 -6.55 17.09
C ARG A 660 -5.20 -5.91 17.41
N PHE A 661 -6.18 -6.16 16.56
CA PHE A 661 -7.49 -5.50 16.66
C PHE A 661 -8.53 -6.30 17.44
N MET A 662 -8.41 -7.63 17.49
CA MET A 662 -9.42 -8.52 18.08
C MET A 662 -8.98 -9.21 19.36
N GLY A 663 -7.69 -9.16 19.71
CA GLY A 663 -7.13 -10.04 20.74
C GLY A 663 -7.06 -11.50 20.27
N LEU A 664 -6.69 -12.41 21.17
CA LEU A 664 -6.63 -13.83 20.84
C LEU A 664 -8.05 -14.42 20.66
N PRO A 665 -8.28 -15.33 19.70
CA PRO A 665 -9.58 -15.95 19.50
C PRO A 665 -10.18 -16.60 20.77
N LYS A 666 -9.33 -17.24 21.60
CA LYS A 666 -9.76 -17.86 22.87
C LYS A 666 -10.23 -16.85 23.92
N ASP A 667 -9.77 -15.58 23.83
CA ASP A 667 -10.07 -14.53 24.79
C ASP A 667 -11.18 -13.58 24.29
N ASN A 668 -11.68 -13.79 23.06
CA ASN A 668 -12.71 -12.97 22.40
C ASN A 668 -13.56 -13.79 21.40
N GLU A 669 -14.02 -14.98 21.79
CA GLU A 669 -14.77 -15.88 20.90
C GLU A 669 -16.01 -15.19 20.28
N ASP A 670 -16.76 -14.44 21.10
CA ASP A 670 -17.94 -13.71 20.66
C ASP A 670 -17.61 -12.61 19.65
N GLY A 671 -16.52 -11.88 19.84
CA GLY A 671 -16.06 -10.86 18.90
C GLY A 671 -15.71 -11.46 17.54
N TYR A 672 -14.94 -12.54 17.53
CA TYR A 672 -14.60 -13.27 16.30
C TYR A 672 -15.84 -13.83 15.60
N LYS A 673 -16.74 -14.48 16.33
CA LYS A 673 -17.98 -15.03 15.78
C LYS A 673 -18.89 -13.92 15.23
N ASN A 674 -19.17 -12.92 16.06
CA ASN A 674 -20.08 -11.85 15.69
C ASN A 674 -19.49 -10.86 14.69
N GLY A 675 -18.18 -10.72 14.60
CA GLY A 675 -17.50 -9.90 13.59
C GLY A 675 -17.41 -10.57 12.20
N SER A 676 -17.49 -11.90 12.14
CA SER A 676 -17.37 -12.68 10.92
C SER A 676 -18.69 -12.73 10.14
N PRO A 677 -18.73 -12.26 8.89
CA PRO A 677 -19.96 -12.24 8.10
C PRO A 677 -20.55 -13.63 7.84
N ILE A 678 -19.74 -14.68 7.75
CA ILE A 678 -20.19 -16.06 7.55
C ILE A 678 -21.24 -16.51 8.60
N THR A 679 -21.14 -16.01 9.82
CA THR A 679 -22.09 -16.28 10.91
C THR A 679 -23.53 -15.88 10.56
N PHE A 680 -23.69 -14.89 9.70
CA PHE A 680 -24.99 -14.32 9.32
C PHE A 680 -25.38 -14.63 7.87
N ALA A 681 -24.65 -15.47 7.16
CA ALA A 681 -24.89 -15.82 5.75
C ALA A 681 -26.33 -16.30 5.49
N LYS A 682 -26.94 -17.01 6.46
CA LYS A 682 -28.35 -17.46 6.42
C LYS A 682 -29.38 -16.34 6.24
N ASN A 683 -29.01 -15.09 6.56
CA ASN A 683 -29.92 -13.95 6.47
C ASN A 683 -29.93 -13.27 5.09
N LEU A 684 -29.09 -13.71 4.15
CA LEU A 684 -29.07 -13.14 2.79
C LEU A 684 -30.47 -13.15 2.16
N LYS A 685 -30.94 -11.96 1.74
CA LYS A 685 -32.21 -11.77 1.01
C LYS A 685 -32.03 -11.15 -0.38
N GLY A 686 -31.01 -10.32 -0.54
CA GLY A 686 -30.74 -9.58 -1.77
C GLY A 686 -29.84 -10.32 -2.75
N ASN A 687 -29.42 -9.62 -3.80
CA ASN A 687 -28.53 -10.10 -4.83
C ASN A 687 -27.06 -9.97 -4.37
N LEU A 688 -26.30 -11.05 -4.44
CA LEU A 688 -24.91 -11.08 -3.98
C LEU A 688 -24.00 -11.62 -5.09
N LEU A 689 -22.99 -10.84 -5.47
CA LEU A 689 -21.83 -11.27 -6.24
C LEU A 689 -20.62 -11.36 -5.34
N ILE A 690 -19.98 -12.53 -5.32
CA ILE A 690 -18.72 -12.75 -4.62
C ILE A 690 -17.62 -13.08 -5.63
N VAL A 691 -16.43 -12.46 -5.43
CA VAL A 691 -15.30 -12.57 -6.38
C VAL A 691 -14.02 -12.81 -5.60
N HIS A 692 -13.18 -13.76 -6.06
CA HIS A 692 -11.90 -14.03 -5.40
C HIS A 692 -10.84 -14.57 -6.37
N GLY A 693 -9.56 -14.31 -6.08
CA GLY A 693 -8.43 -14.91 -6.77
C GLY A 693 -8.01 -16.22 -6.11
N THR A 694 -7.80 -17.30 -6.90
CA THR A 694 -7.39 -18.59 -6.31
C THR A 694 -5.92 -18.61 -5.86
N GLY A 695 -5.12 -17.63 -6.27
CA GLY A 695 -3.74 -17.42 -5.87
C GLY A 695 -3.57 -16.29 -4.86
N ASP A 696 -4.63 -15.93 -4.13
CA ASP A 696 -4.59 -14.92 -3.08
C ASP A 696 -3.81 -15.44 -1.87
N ASP A 697 -2.59 -14.94 -1.71
CA ASP A 697 -1.67 -15.31 -0.63
C ASP A 697 -1.90 -14.51 0.67
N ASN A 698 -2.81 -13.53 0.63
CA ASN A 698 -3.16 -12.68 1.76
C ASN A 698 -4.51 -13.07 2.38
N VAL A 699 -5.61 -12.79 1.67
CA VAL A 699 -6.94 -13.30 2.05
C VAL A 699 -7.17 -14.59 1.28
N HIS A 700 -6.86 -15.69 1.90
CA HIS A 700 -6.84 -16.99 1.25
C HIS A 700 -8.19 -17.36 0.62
N TYR A 701 -8.15 -18.00 -0.55
CA TYR A 701 -9.32 -18.51 -1.25
C TYR A 701 -10.19 -19.45 -0.40
N GLN A 702 -9.64 -20.02 0.66
CA GLN A 702 -10.38 -20.75 1.71
C GLN A 702 -11.53 -19.92 2.28
N SER A 703 -11.35 -18.61 2.47
CA SER A 703 -12.39 -17.70 2.95
C SER A 703 -13.61 -17.66 2.02
N PHE A 704 -13.34 -17.71 0.72
CA PHE A 704 -14.38 -17.77 -0.31
C PHE A 704 -15.10 -19.13 -0.30
N GLU A 705 -14.37 -20.24 -0.29
CA GLU A 705 -14.97 -21.60 -0.33
C GLU A 705 -15.83 -21.88 0.92
N MET A 706 -15.37 -21.47 2.10
CA MET A 706 -16.15 -21.63 3.33
C MET A 706 -17.45 -20.84 3.28
N LEU A 707 -17.43 -19.59 2.76
CA LEU A 707 -18.65 -18.81 2.60
C LEU A 707 -19.60 -19.43 1.57
N VAL A 708 -19.08 -19.89 0.43
CA VAL A 708 -19.86 -20.60 -0.58
C VAL A 708 -20.57 -21.81 0.03
N ASN A 709 -19.84 -22.62 0.78
CA ASN A 709 -20.39 -23.80 1.46
C ASN A 709 -21.51 -23.44 2.44
N GLU A 710 -21.32 -22.38 3.23
CA GLU A 710 -22.34 -21.90 4.20
C GLU A 710 -23.59 -21.34 3.50
N LEU A 711 -23.43 -20.60 2.39
CA LEU A 711 -24.56 -20.10 1.60
C LEU A 711 -25.36 -21.26 0.99
N ILE A 712 -24.69 -22.28 0.45
CA ILE A 712 -25.32 -23.49 -0.10
C ILE A 712 -26.09 -24.23 1.01
N ALA A 713 -25.48 -24.44 2.18
CA ALA A 713 -26.10 -25.13 3.32
C ALA A 713 -27.37 -24.44 3.80
N ASN A 714 -27.46 -23.10 3.64
CA ASN A 714 -28.62 -22.31 3.97
C ASN A 714 -29.58 -22.06 2.79
N GLY A 715 -29.38 -22.73 1.65
CA GLY A 715 -30.23 -22.61 0.47
C GLY A 715 -30.28 -21.21 -0.16
N LYS A 716 -29.21 -20.45 -0.06
CA LYS A 716 -29.12 -19.07 -0.56
C LYS A 716 -28.67 -19.03 -2.02
N ALA A 717 -29.37 -18.23 -2.83
CA ALA A 717 -28.93 -17.94 -4.19
C ALA A 717 -27.90 -16.80 -4.19
N PHE A 718 -26.83 -16.97 -4.94
CA PHE A 718 -25.76 -15.99 -5.14
C PHE A 718 -25.04 -16.22 -6.46
N THR A 719 -24.28 -15.24 -6.90
CA THR A 719 -23.39 -15.34 -8.06
C THR A 719 -21.95 -15.32 -7.59
N MET A 720 -21.09 -16.12 -8.23
CA MET A 720 -19.69 -16.17 -7.86
C MET A 720 -18.77 -16.15 -9.08
N MET A 721 -17.53 -15.61 -8.90
CA MET A 721 -16.46 -15.66 -9.89
C MET A 721 -15.11 -15.90 -9.23
N SER A 722 -14.44 -16.97 -9.65
CA SER A 722 -13.07 -17.30 -9.26
C SER A 722 -12.10 -16.91 -10.36
N TYR A 723 -11.02 -16.22 -10.02
CA TYR A 723 -9.95 -15.85 -10.95
C TYR A 723 -8.74 -16.76 -10.72
N PRO A 724 -8.47 -17.74 -11.64
CA PRO A 724 -7.38 -18.71 -11.46
C PRO A 724 -6.02 -18.03 -11.33
N ASN A 725 -5.26 -18.36 -10.29
CA ASN A 725 -3.91 -17.89 -9.98
C ASN A 725 -3.74 -16.36 -9.83
N ARG A 726 -4.84 -15.58 -9.76
CA ARG A 726 -4.75 -14.16 -9.46
C ARG A 726 -4.57 -13.98 -7.97
N THR A 727 -3.68 -13.05 -7.61
CA THR A 727 -3.41 -12.70 -6.21
C THR A 727 -4.49 -11.75 -5.66
N HIS A 728 -4.27 -11.20 -4.47
CA HIS A 728 -5.23 -10.32 -3.78
C HIS A 728 -5.70 -9.11 -4.62
N GLY A 729 -4.87 -8.62 -5.53
CA GLY A 729 -5.20 -7.48 -6.40
C GLY A 729 -6.02 -7.83 -7.64
N ILE A 730 -6.22 -9.11 -7.98
CA ILE A 730 -6.94 -9.62 -9.16
C ILE A 730 -6.66 -8.78 -10.42
N SER A 731 -5.38 -8.53 -10.69
CA SER A 731 -4.95 -7.66 -11.80
C SER A 731 -3.97 -8.32 -12.77
N GLU A 732 -3.41 -9.47 -12.40
CA GLU A 732 -2.38 -10.16 -13.16
C GLU A 732 -2.97 -10.82 -14.42
N GLY A 733 -2.14 -10.90 -15.45
CA GLY A 733 -2.50 -11.54 -16.71
C GLY A 733 -3.33 -10.65 -17.64
N ARG A 734 -3.42 -11.08 -18.89
CA ARG A 734 -4.09 -10.30 -19.94
C ARG A 734 -5.59 -10.21 -19.70
N GLY A 735 -6.13 -8.99 -19.71
CA GLY A 735 -7.57 -8.74 -19.70
C GLY A 735 -8.25 -8.93 -18.34
N THR A 736 -7.54 -9.31 -17.28
CA THR A 736 -8.14 -9.60 -15.96
C THR A 736 -8.90 -8.40 -15.40
N THR A 737 -8.27 -7.24 -15.33
CA THR A 737 -8.90 -6.02 -14.79
C THR A 737 -10.14 -5.62 -15.58
N MET A 738 -10.06 -5.64 -16.91
CA MET A 738 -11.20 -5.32 -17.78
C MET A 738 -12.35 -6.30 -17.57
N HIS A 739 -12.07 -7.60 -17.52
CA HIS A 739 -13.07 -8.63 -17.26
C HIS A 739 -13.73 -8.44 -15.89
N LEU A 740 -12.94 -8.18 -14.84
CA LEU A 740 -13.45 -7.97 -13.48
C LEU A 740 -14.44 -6.79 -13.45
N TYR A 741 -14.02 -5.61 -13.92
CA TYR A 741 -14.89 -4.43 -13.88
C TYR A 741 -16.09 -4.53 -14.83
N THR A 742 -15.98 -5.29 -15.92
CA THR A 742 -17.13 -5.65 -16.78
C THR A 742 -18.13 -6.51 -16.01
N LEU A 743 -17.65 -7.53 -15.29
CA LEU A 743 -18.49 -8.40 -14.46
C LEU A 743 -19.21 -7.59 -13.36
N LEU A 744 -18.45 -6.78 -12.61
CA LEU A 744 -19.02 -5.96 -11.53
C LEU A 744 -20.10 -5.00 -12.06
N THR A 745 -19.81 -4.30 -13.16
CA THR A 745 -20.74 -3.33 -13.76
C THR A 745 -21.98 -4.03 -14.33
N SER A 746 -21.81 -5.14 -15.04
CA SER A 746 -22.92 -5.87 -15.63
C SER A 746 -23.85 -6.46 -14.57
N TYR A 747 -23.26 -7.03 -13.50
CA TYR A 747 -24.03 -7.55 -12.38
C TYR A 747 -24.81 -6.44 -11.67
N LEU A 748 -24.15 -5.31 -11.38
CA LEU A 748 -24.81 -4.17 -10.76
C LEU A 748 -25.99 -3.67 -11.59
N ASN A 749 -25.79 -3.46 -12.90
CA ASN A 749 -26.84 -2.98 -13.80
C ASN A 749 -28.03 -3.95 -13.91
N ALA A 750 -27.77 -5.27 -13.88
CA ALA A 750 -28.82 -6.29 -13.95
C ALA A 750 -29.67 -6.36 -12.68
N HIS A 751 -29.06 -6.21 -11.50
CA HIS A 751 -29.72 -6.41 -10.22
C HIS A 751 -30.10 -5.11 -9.48
N MET A 752 -29.57 -3.99 -9.91
CA MET A 752 -29.90 -2.65 -9.42
C MET A 752 -29.93 -1.66 -10.58
N PRO A 753 -30.95 -1.71 -11.45
CA PRO A 753 -31.00 -0.92 -12.68
C PRO A 753 -30.73 0.57 -12.45
N PRO A 754 -29.89 1.21 -13.30
CA PRO A 754 -29.53 2.62 -13.16
C PRO A 754 -30.67 3.58 -13.51
N GLY A 755 -30.45 4.85 -13.24
CA GLY A 755 -31.31 5.95 -13.65
C GLY A 755 -32.37 6.36 -12.64
N GLY A 756 -32.76 7.63 -12.73
CA GLY A 756 -33.83 8.21 -11.92
C GLY A 756 -35.21 7.81 -12.42
N ARG A 757 -36.06 7.36 -11.51
CA ARG A 757 -37.46 6.98 -11.78
C ARG A 757 -38.43 8.01 -11.23
#